data_e8216c2caf8fe308faab05e5f09c0e44
#
_entry.id   e8216c2caf8fe308faab05e5f09c0e44
#
_cell.length_a   1.000
_cell.length_b   1.000
_cell.length_c   1.000
_cell.angle_alpha   90.00
_cell.angle_beta   90.00
_cell.angle_gamma   90.00
#
_symmetry.space_group_name_H-M   'P 1'
#
loop_
_entity.id
_entity.type
_entity.pdbx_description
1 polymer ?
#
loop_
_entity_poly.entity_id
_entity_poly.type
_entity_poly.pdbx_seq_one_letter_code
_entity_poly.pdbx_strand_id
1 'polypeptide(L)'
;MLLRVRGPDGMLRLTLEKDDTFADLGRQLIPKLPPTVDPKTITFSNHPTGSDAKNLSERPENSHGDLIFVTYKHNDAATDGPGNGEATKSSVLSSTNRLNGKPILPAEDLPIDPPPLTSPHEHIKNPWETVRQSPLDDRLDRRDGKIPRGRDHKMCRHGPKGMCDYCMPLDPFNAKYLEEKKIKYMSVHAYLRKINSATNKPELGASFIPPLVEPYYRVKRDCPSGHPQWPEGICTKCQPSAITLQPQPFRMVDHVEFATPQIIDKFLNPWRMTGCQRLGILYGKYLEYDVVPLGVKAVVEAIYEPPQVDEIDGVTLNAWENEKDVNEVARLCGLEPVGVIWTDLLDAGKGDGSAICKRHTDSYFLAAQEICFAARLQAQHPKPTKWSDTGRFGSNFVTCVISGNEQGEISISAYQMSNDAVEMVRADIIEPSTDPGQMLVREEEDDDGSVSRTRYIPEVFYRKINEYGANVQENAKPAFPVEYLFVTLTHGFPESPRPVFTNDGFPIANREFVGEAQEASAVAKILKVNQKSDQFDVSNFHLLCFIRQMSVLSKDEEALLCRVATQHDLADAFQLRATEGWRTLHMILESTGERLPKRPRTEDASFPSVDRSYLSHHPLMQRNHNSTDEPLAKRFAAVRLNEHRPPPPPPPE
;
A
#
# COMPACT_ATOMS: atom_id res chain seq x y z
N MET A 1 -19.43 36.59 -25.96
CA MET A 1 -18.69 36.57 -24.67
C MET A 1 -18.50 35.12 -24.25
N LEU A 2 -17.30 34.70 -23.84
CA LEU A 2 -17.08 33.34 -23.33
C LEU A 2 -17.25 33.35 -21.80
N LEU A 3 -18.10 32.47 -21.27
CA LEU A 3 -18.29 32.29 -19.84
C LEU A 3 -17.87 30.86 -19.43
N ARG A 4 -17.34 30.71 -18.21
CA ARG A 4 -17.06 29.42 -17.58
C ARG A 4 -18.18 29.13 -16.61
N VAL A 5 -18.94 28.06 -16.87
CA VAL A 5 -20.06 27.63 -16.04
C VAL A 5 -19.63 26.41 -15.23
N ARG A 6 -19.64 26.51 -13.92
CA ARG A 6 -19.25 25.42 -13.00
C ARG A 6 -20.50 24.84 -12.35
N GLY A 7 -20.77 23.59 -12.62
CA GLY A 7 -21.84 22.80 -12.00
C GLY A 7 -21.30 21.63 -11.18
N PRO A 8 -22.19 20.87 -10.53
CA PRO A 8 -21.83 19.66 -9.78
C PRO A 8 -21.05 18.65 -10.62
N ASP A 9 -21.36 18.52 -11.93
CA ASP A 9 -20.74 17.56 -12.83
C ASP A 9 -19.50 18.12 -13.57
N GLY A 10 -19.01 19.29 -13.21
CA GLY A 10 -17.77 19.85 -13.76
C GLY A 10 -17.92 21.27 -14.32
N MET A 11 -16.91 21.67 -15.11
CA MET A 11 -16.82 23.00 -15.71
C MET A 11 -17.09 22.93 -17.21
N LEU A 12 -18.01 23.74 -17.69
CA LEU A 12 -18.33 23.91 -19.10
C LEU A 12 -17.98 25.33 -19.56
N ARG A 13 -17.59 25.44 -20.83
CA ARG A 13 -17.37 26.75 -21.48
C ARG A 13 -18.52 27.00 -22.46
N LEU A 14 -19.21 28.12 -22.29
CA LEU A 14 -20.35 28.52 -23.10
C LEU A 14 -20.08 29.90 -23.70
N THR A 15 -20.53 30.09 -24.93
CA THR A 15 -20.39 31.39 -25.63
C THR A 15 -21.75 32.07 -25.67
N LEU A 16 -21.83 33.27 -25.13
CA LEU A 16 -23.02 34.12 -25.18
C LEU A 16 -22.83 35.29 -26.14
N GLU A 17 -23.91 35.67 -26.79
CA GLU A 17 -23.98 36.91 -27.56
C GLU A 17 -24.26 38.10 -26.60
N LYS A 18 -24.19 39.31 -27.12
CA LYS A 18 -24.23 40.52 -26.30
C LYS A 18 -25.59 40.78 -25.66
N ASP A 19 -26.65 40.17 -26.24
CA ASP A 19 -28.05 40.33 -25.81
C ASP A 19 -28.66 39.12 -25.12
N ASP A 20 -27.86 38.05 -24.95
CA ASP A 20 -28.32 36.80 -24.29
C ASP A 20 -28.57 36.99 -22.78
N THR A 21 -29.57 36.28 -22.28
CA THR A 21 -29.96 36.24 -20.86
C THR A 21 -29.46 34.94 -20.19
N PHE A 22 -29.64 34.84 -18.85
CA PHE A 22 -29.39 33.58 -18.15
C PHE A 22 -30.31 32.43 -18.61
N ALA A 23 -31.51 32.76 -19.15
CA ALA A 23 -32.36 31.75 -19.76
C ALA A 23 -31.77 31.18 -21.05
N ASP A 24 -31.07 32.00 -21.83
CA ASP A 24 -30.36 31.56 -23.05
C ASP A 24 -29.14 30.71 -22.69
N LEU A 25 -28.43 31.10 -21.64
CA LEU A 25 -27.33 30.30 -21.05
C LEU A 25 -27.85 28.91 -20.61
N GLY A 26 -29.02 28.89 -19.95
CA GLY A 26 -29.68 27.65 -19.53
C GLY A 26 -30.02 26.74 -20.72
N ARG A 27 -30.53 27.31 -21.82
CA ARG A 27 -30.86 26.55 -23.05
C ARG A 27 -29.62 25.95 -23.71
N GLN A 28 -28.47 26.64 -23.68
CA GLN A 28 -27.21 26.09 -24.18
C GLN A 28 -26.58 25.07 -23.23
N LEU A 29 -26.90 25.13 -21.94
CA LEU A 29 -26.37 24.24 -20.91
C LEU A 29 -27.09 22.88 -20.87
N ILE A 30 -28.45 22.89 -20.97
CA ILE A 30 -29.29 21.69 -20.86
C ILE A 30 -28.83 20.52 -21.72
N PRO A 31 -28.50 20.68 -23.04
CA PRO A 31 -28.07 19.55 -23.88
C PRO A 31 -26.67 19.01 -23.52
N LYS A 32 -25.93 19.72 -22.66
CA LYS A 32 -24.59 19.33 -22.21
C LYS A 32 -24.58 18.73 -20.80
N LEU A 33 -25.74 18.68 -20.14
CA LEU A 33 -25.93 18.07 -18.84
C LEU A 33 -26.38 16.60 -18.98
N PRO A 34 -26.15 15.76 -17.96
CA PRO A 34 -26.67 14.40 -17.95
C PRO A 34 -28.20 14.35 -18.10
N PRO A 35 -28.76 13.32 -18.77
CA PRO A 35 -30.20 13.21 -19.00
C PRO A 35 -31.03 13.03 -17.71
N THR A 36 -30.39 12.78 -16.58
CA THR A 36 -31.00 12.64 -15.26
C THR A 36 -31.28 13.98 -14.57
N VAL A 37 -30.83 15.10 -15.12
CA VAL A 37 -31.03 16.44 -14.53
C VAL A 37 -32.43 16.97 -14.84
N ASP A 38 -33.12 17.48 -13.82
CA ASP A 38 -34.39 18.21 -14.02
C ASP A 38 -34.10 19.64 -14.48
N PRO A 39 -34.43 20.00 -15.74
CA PRO A 39 -34.16 21.33 -16.29
C PRO A 39 -34.81 22.48 -15.53
N LYS A 40 -35.88 22.19 -14.79
CA LYS A 40 -36.65 23.23 -14.01
C LYS A 40 -35.95 23.63 -12.71
N THR A 41 -34.96 22.84 -12.28
CA THR A 41 -34.23 23.08 -11.03
C THR A 41 -32.92 23.84 -11.23
N ILE A 42 -32.55 24.18 -12.47
CA ILE A 42 -31.33 24.88 -12.80
C ILE A 42 -31.38 26.33 -12.29
N THR A 43 -30.42 26.66 -11.43
CA THR A 43 -30.22 28.02 -10.93
C THR A 43 -28.79 28.48 -11.13
N PHE A 44 -28.56 29.75 -11.48
CA PHE A 44 -27.27 30.37 -11.67
C PHE A 44 -26.93 31.31 -10.53
N SER A 45 -25.64 31.34 -10.15
CA SER A 45 -25.14 32.20 -9.07
C SER A 45 -23.69 32.63 -9.36
N ASN A 46 -23.26 33.76 -8.78
CA ASN A 46 -21.87 34.19 -8.81
C ASN A 46 -21.04 33.53 -7.69
N HIS A 47 -21.70 32.91 -6.71
CA HIS A 47 -21.05 32.22 -5.58
C HIS A 47 -21.30 30.71 -5.60
N PRO A 48 -20.35 29.90 -5.14
CA PRO A 48 -20.48 28.45 -5.16
C PRO A 48 -21.61 27.91 -4.26
N THR A 49 -22.03 28.69 -3.25
CA THR A 49 -23.10 28.32 -2.32
C THR A 49 -24.52 28.57 -2.87
N GLY A 50 -24.64 29.18 -4.05
CA GLY A 50 -25.95 29.53 -4.62
C GLY A 50 -26.72 30.62 -3.85
N SER A 51 -26.06 31.33 -2.94
CA SER A 51 -26.72 32.34 -2.04
C SER A 51 -27.29 33.56 -2.75
N ASP A 52 -26.87 33.82 -4.00
CA ASP A 52 -27.34 34.93 -4.83
C ASP A 52 -27.87 34.43 -6.19
N ALA A 53 -28.91 33.58 -6.13
CA ALA A 53 -29.55 33.04 -7.33
C ALA A 53 -29.97 34.16 -8.30
N LYS A 54 -29.48 34.14 -9.53
CA LYS A 54 -29.75 35.11 -10.58
C LYS A 54 -31.10 34.83 -11.24
N ASN A 55 -31.80 35.90 -11.57
CA ASN A 55 -33.06 35.80 -12.29
C ASN A 55 -32.78 35.42 -13.76
N LEU A 56 -33.50 34.41 -14.27
CA LEU A 56 -33.34 33.91 -15.62
C LEU A 56 -33.57 34.96 -16.72
N SER A 57 -34.32 36.02 -16.41
CA SER A 57 -34.61 37.14 -17.32
C SER A 57 -33.51 38.22 -17.34
N GLU A 58 -32.55 38.15 -16.43
CA GLU A 58 -31.46 39.10 -16.36
C GLU A 58 -30.34 38.76 -17.35
N ARG A 59 -29.58 39.77 -17.75
CA ARG A 59 -28.38 39.61 -18.56
C ARG A 59 -27.19 39.42 -17.66
N PRO A 60 -26.26 38.51 -18.02
CA PRO A 60 -25.01 38.37 -17.28
C PRO A 60 -24.20 39.68 -17.37
N GLU A 61 -23.94 40.32 -16.25
CA GLU A 61 -23.04 41.49 -16.14
C GLU A 61 -21.55 41.08 -16.16
N ASN A 62 -21.27 39.83 -16.36
CA ASN A 62 -19.94 39.22 -16.30
C ASN A 62 -19.06 39.61 -17.47
N SER A 63 -17.76 39.62 -17.24
CA SER A 63 -16.74 39.89 -18.28
C SER A 63 -16.32 38.60 -19.02
N HIS A 64 -15.61 38.75 -20.13
CA HIS A 64 -15.09 37.61 -20.91
C HIS A 64 -14.16 36.75 -20.04
N GLY A 65 -14.52 35.48 -19.84
CA GLY A 65 -13.75 34.53 -19.05
C GLY A 65 -14.18 34.37 -17.59
N ASP A 66 -15.20 35.10 -17.14
CA ASP A 66 -15.72 34.99 -15.77
C ASP A 66 -16.36 33.64 -15.47
N LEU A 67 -16.42 33.31 -14.19
CA LEU A 67 -16.95 32.05 -13.67
C LEU A 67 -18.36 32.28 -13.13
N ILE A 68 -19.31 31.45 -13.57
CA ILE A 68 -20.68 31.37 -13.04
C ILE A 68 -20.90 29.97 -12.48
N PHE A 69 -21.54 29.87 -11.34
CA PHE A 69 -21.93 28.60 -10.73
C PHE A 69 -23.36 28.25 -11.12
N VAL A 70 -23.59 26.94 -11.35
CA VAL A 70 -24.91 26.38 -11.64
C VAL A 70 -25.22 25.24 -10.67
N THR A 71 -26.43 25.28 -10.09
CA THR A 71 -26.94 24.19 -9.27
C THR A 71 -28.23 23.63 -9.87
N TYR A 72 -28.42 22.29 -9.78
CA TYR A 72 -29.59 21.58 -10.28
C TYR A 72 -29.79 20.26 -9.50
N LYS A 73 -30.99 19.67 -9.63
CA LYS A 73 -31.33 18.38 -9.02
C LYS A 73 -31.48 17.30 -10.08
N HIS A 74 -31.13 16.06 -9.71
CA HIS A 74 -31.38 14.89 -10.54
C HIS A 74 -32.79 14.34 -10.28
N ASN A 75 -33.47 13.84 -11.34
CA ASN A 75 -34.71 13.12 -11.22
C ASN A 75 -34.42 11.69 -10.76
N ASP A 76 -34.79 11.34 -9.53
CA ASP A 76 -34.82 9.96 -9.06
C ASP A 76 -35.98 9.23 -9.76
N ALA A 77 -35.70 8.43 -10.77
CA ALA A 77 -36.70 7.56 -11.36
C ALA A 77 -37.04 6.44 -10.37
N ALA A 78 -38.24 6.49 -9.83
CA ALA A 78 -38.82 5.52 -8.93
C ALA A 78 -38.85 4.13 -9.56
N THR A 79 -38.27 3.14 -8.89
CA THR A 79 -38.65 1.73 -9.02
C THR A 79 -39.33 1.31 -7.74
N ASP A 80 -40.65 1.11 -7.84
CA ASP A 80 -41.51 0.60 -6.76
C ASP A 80 -41.14 -0.84 -6.37
N GLY A 81 -40.90 -1.06 -5.08
CA GLY A 81 -40.89 -2.37 -4.42
C GLY A 81 -40.90 -2.15 -2.89
N PRO A 82 -41.83 -2.76 -2.11
CA PRO A 82 -42.06 -2.40 -0.72
C PRO A 82 -41.10 -3.13 0.23
N GLY A 83 -40.42 -2.40 1.10
CA GLY A 83 -39.64 -2.98 2.19
C GLY A 83 -38.88 -1.97 3.03
N ASN A 84 -39.45 -1.65 4.18
CA ASN A 84 -38.91 -1.12 5.45
C ASN A 84 -37.76 -0.11 5.41
N GLY A 85 -38.13 1.04 5.97
CA GLY A 85 -37.27 2.21 6.08
C GLY A 85 -36.08 2.11 7.04
N GLU A 86 -35.02 2.67 6.54
CA GLU A 86 -34.07 3.47 7.30
C GLU A 86 -33.52 4.53 6.33
N ALA A 87 -33.66 5.79 6.75
CA ALA A 87 -33.29 6.93 5.93
C ALA A 87 -31.76 7.01 5.78
N THR A 88 -31.25 6.53 4.67
CA THR A 88 -29.89 6.85 4.23
C THR A 88 -29.85 8.30 3.75
N LYS A 89 -29.24 9.16 4.55
CA LYS A 89 -28.86 10.51 4.13
C LYS A 89 -27.84 10.37 3.00
N SER A 90 -28.24 10.77 1.78
CA SER A 90 -27.30 10.93 0.68
C SER A 90 -26.30 12.03 1.04
N SER A 91 -25.06 11.67 1.30
CA SER A 91 -23.97 12.61 1.49
C SER A 91 -23.68 13.31 0.16
N VAL A 92 -23.84 14.62 0.15
CA VAL A 92 -23.38 15.48 -0.94
C VAL A 92 -21.85 15.36 -0.99
N LEU A 93 -21.33 14.73 -2.04
CA LEU A 93 -19.89 14.61 -2.29
C LEU A 93 -19.27 16.00 -2.42
N SER A 94 -18.44 16.39 -1.48
CA SER A 94 -17.71 17.64 -1.50
C SER A 94 -16.73 17.68 -2.67
N SER A 95 -16.48 18.87 -3.21
CA SER A 95 -15.62 19.10 -4.38
C SER A 95 -14.14 18.73 -4.18
N THR A 96 -13.73 18.32 -2.98
CA THR A 96 -12.38 17.91 -2.64
C THR A 96 -12.04 16.47 -3.07
N ASN A 97 -13.03 15.68 -3.52
CA ASN A 97 -12.85 14.29 -3.92
C ASN A 97 -12.56 14.10 -5.42
N ARG A 98 -12.02 15.12 -6.10
CA ARG A 98 -11.69 15.02 -7.53
C ARG A 98 -10.25 15.44 -7.78
N LEU A 99 -9.41 14.48 -8.12
CA LEU A 99 -8.09 14.74 -8.71
C LEU A 99 -8.24 14.77 -10.23
N ASN A 100 -7.80 15.87 -10.89
CA ASN A 100 -7.85 16.04 -12.36
C ASN A 100 -9.25 15.85 -13.00
N GLY A 101 -10.34 16.19 -12.27
CA GLY A 101 -11.71 16.12 -12.81
C GLY A 101 -12.34 14.72 -12.85
N LYS A 102 -11.62 13.68 -12.47
CA LYS A 102 -12.17 12.34 -12.25
C LYS A 102 -12.63 12.20 -10.79
N PRO A 103 -13.79 11.56 -10.52
CA PRO A 103 -14.16 11.27 -9.15
C PRO A 103 -13.09 10.35 -8.56
N ILE A 104 -12.45 10.79 -7.49
CA ILE A 104 -11.75 9.87 -6.60
C ILE A 104 -12.87 9.07 -5.95
N LEU A 105 -12.91 7.75 -6.22
CA LEU A 105 -13.77 6.86 -5.43
C LEU A 105 -13.45 7.14 -3.97
N PRO A 106 -14.47 7.45 -3.15
CA PRO A 106 -14.24 7.75 -1.75
C PRO A 106 -13.43 6.60 -1.15
N ALA A 107 -12.46 6.92 -0.33
CA ALA A 107 -11.75 5.93 0.49
C ALA A 107 -12.70 5.21 1.48
N GLU A 108 -14.01 5.41 1.34
CA GLU A 108 -15.08 4.81 2.13
C GLU A 108 -15.24 3.30 1.89
N ASP A 109 -14.80 2.79 0.73
CA ASP A 109 -14.84 1.35 0.44
C ASP A 109 -13.61 0.59 0.95
N LEU A 110 -12.56 1.28 1.38
CA LEU A 110 -11.54 0.66 2.20
C LEU A 110 -12.00 0.79 3.65
N PRO A 111 -12.30 -0.32 4.37
CA PRO A 111 -12.65 -0.23 5.77
C PRO A 111 -11.51 0.48 6.49
N ILE A 112 -11.77 1.73 6.90
CA ILE A 112 -10.81 2.58 7.62
C ILE A 112 -10.41 1.90 8.94
N ASP A 113 -11.31 1.08 9.46
CA ASP A 113 -11.03 0.19 10.58
C ASP A 113 -10.78 -1.23 10.06
N PRO A 114 -9.65 -1.85 10.40
CA PRO A 114 -9.48 -3.28 10.17
C PRO A 114 -10.66 -3.99 10.84
N PRO A 115 -11.16 -5.11 10.28
CA PRO A 115 -12.18 -5.89 10.94
C PRO A 115 -11.71 -6.11 12.39
N PRO A 116 -12.44 -5.62 13.38
CA PRO A 116 -11.95 -5.59 14.73
C PRO A 116 -11.82 -7.02 15.23
N LEU A 117 -10.60 -7.45 15.52
CA LEU A 117 -10.41 -8.57 16.44
C LEU A 117 -11.02 -8.21 17.80
N THR A 118 -11.11 -6.90 18.07
CA THR A 118 -11.72 -6.29 19.27
C THR A 118 -12.08 -4.83 18.95
N SER A 119 -13.10 -4.30 19.60
CA SER A 119 -13.34 -2.85 19.63
C SER A 119 -12.06 -2.13 20.04
N PRO A 120 -11.73 -0.95 19.45
CA PRO A 120 -10.49 -0.23 19.72
C PRO A 120 -10.26 0.14 21.18
N HIS A 121 -11.24 -0.04 22.05
CA HIS A 121 -11.21 0.25 23.49
C HIS A 121 -11.44 -0.97 24.37
N GLU A 122 -11.77 -2.12 23.81
CA GLU A 122 -11.98 -3.30 24.62
C GLU A 122 -10.63 -3.87 25.02
N HIS A 123 -10.30 -3.67 26.29
CA HIS A 123 -9.21 -4.38 26.91
C HIS A 123 -9.57 -5.85 27.00
N ILE A 124 -8.78 -6.70 26.37
CA ILE A 124 -8.95 -8.15 26.45
C ILE A 124 -8.51 -8.59 27.84
N LYS A 125 -9.41 -9.25 28.55
CA LYS A 125 -9.05 -9.86 29.83
C LYS A 125 -8.08 -11.01 29.59
N ASN A 126 -6.91 -10.97 30.21
CA ASN A 126 -5.85 -11.98 30.09
C ASN A 126 -5.45 -12.25 28.62
N PRO A 127 -4.93 -11.26 27.87
CA PRO A 127 -4.57 -11.44 26.46
C PRO A 127 -3.57 -12.58 26.23
N TRP A 128 -2.73 -12.89 27.22
CA TRP A 128 -1.77 -14.01 27.17
C TRP A 128 -2.42 -15.41 27.16
N GLU A 129 -3.70 -15.53 27.50
CA GLU A 129 -4.47 -16.78 27.46
C GLU A 129 -5.34 -16.90 26.22
N THR A 130 -5.86 -15.76 25.75
CA THR A 130 -6.91 -15.72 24.72
C THR A 130 -6.39 -15.39 23.32
N VAL A 131 -5.34 -14.57 23.22
CA VAL A 131 -4.81 -14.11 21.92
C VAL A 131 -3.85 -15.15 21.34
N ARG A 132 -4.14 -15.59 20.12
CA ARG A 132 -3.24 -16.44 19.33
C ARG A 132 -2.37 -15.57 18.44
N GLN A 133 -1.08 -15.67 18.59
CA GLN A 133 -0.10 -15.04 17.70
C GLN A 133 0.52 -16.04 16.72
N SER A 134 1.35 -15.56 15.80
CA SER A 134 1.99 -16.42 14.82
C SER A 134 2.95 -17.43 15.45
N PRO A 135 3.17 -18.61 14.85
CA PRO A 135 4.17 -19.57 15.34
C PRO A 135 5.59 -19.00 15.36
N LEU A 136 5.88 -18.03 14.51
CA LEU A 136 7.16 -17.29 14.48
C LEU A 136 7.31 -16.47 15.77
N ASP A 137 6.30 -15.67 16.10
CA ASP A 137 6.32 -14.84 17.30
C ASP A 137 6.44 -15.71 18.56
N ASP A 138 5.73 -16.83 18.63
CA ASP A 138 5.86 -17.77 19.76
C ASP A 138 7.25 -18.38 19.89
N ARG A 139 7.96 -18.61 18.78
CA ARG A 139 9.37 -19.07 18.82
C ARG A 139 10.29 -17.96 19.32
N LEU A 140 10.15 -16.74 18.79
CA LEU A 140 10.96 -15.58 19.19
C LEU A 140 10.70 -15.19 20.65
N ASP A 141 9.48 -15.34 21.13
CA ASP A 141 9.14 -15.11 22.54
C ASP A 141 9.80 -16.10 23.51
N ARG A 142 10.07 -17.32 23.09
CA ARG A 142 10.77 -18.33 23.93
C ARG A 142 12.27 -18.10 23.99
N ARG A 143 12.85 -17.38 23.00
CA ARG A 143 14.29 -17.09 22.95
C ARG A 143 14.60 -15.86 23.79
N ASP A 144 15.64 -15.89 24.58
CA ASP A 144 16.11 -14.74 25.35
C ASP A 144 16.75 -13.65 24.47
N GLY A 145 17.19 -14.02 23.26
CA GLY A 145 17.82 -13.13 22.27
C GLY A 145 19.19 -12.60 22.72
N LYS A 146 19.75 -13.13 23.80
CA LYS A 146 21.06 -12.70 24.27
C LYS A 146 22.15 -12.99 23.27
N ILE A 147 23.01 -12.01 23.07
CA ILE A 147 24.12 -12.04 22.12
C ILE A 147 25.34 -12.67 22.80
N PRO A 148 25.76 -13.87 22.39
CA PRO A 148 26.90 -14.55 23.00
C PRO A 148 28.19 -13.78 22.74
N ARG A 149 29.02 -13.64 23.75
CA ARG A 149 30.38 -13.10 23.63
C ARG A 149 31.38 -14.21 23.97
N GLY A 150 32.40 -14.33 23.13
CA GLY A 150 33.51 -15.23 23.38
C GLY A 150 34.32 -14.78 24.59
N ARG A 151 35.02 -15.73 25.23
CA ARG A 151 35.97 -15.43 26.30
C ARG A 151 37.16 -14.67 25.70
N ASP A 152 37.44 -13.47 26.22
CA ASP A 152 38.63 -12.70 25.89
C ASP A 152 39.80 -13.17 26.79
N HIS A 153 40.80 -13.79 26.19
CA HIS A 153 41.97 -14.31 26.92
C HIS A 153 42.78 -13.23 27.62
N LYS A 154 42.69 -11.97 27.19
CA LYS A 154 43.40 -10.86 27.78
C LYS A 154 42.66 -10.23 28.96
N MET A 155 41.31 -10.18 28.88
CA MET A 155 40.47 -9.46 29.83
C MET A 155 39.79 -10.40 30.85
N CYS A 156 39.46 -11.63 30.45
CA CYS A 156 38.76 -12.60 31.32
C CYS A 156 39.76 -13.33 32.25
N ARG A 157 39.68 -13.04 33.53
CA ARG A 157 40.56 -13.63 34.58
C ARG A 157 39.92 -14.80 35.34
N HIS A 158 38.73 -15.26 34.95
CA HIS A 158 37.98 -16.33 35.60
C HIS A 158 38.22 -17.68 34.95
N GLY A 159 37.88 -18.76 35.66
CA GLY A 159 37.91 -20.15 35.13
C GLY A 159 36.91 -20.39 34.01
N PRO A 160 36.93 -21.61 33.37
CA PRO A 160 36.10 -21.92 32.19
C PRO A 160 34.58 -21.81 32.43
N LYS A 161 34.14 -22.01 33.66
CA LYS A 161 32.70 -21.96 34.06
C LYS A 161 32.26 -20.62 34.62
N GLY A 162 33.21 -19.66 34.83
CA GLY A 162 32.88 -18.32 35.29
C GLY A 162 32.50 -17.37 34.18
N MET A 163 31.84 -16.26 34.50
CA MET A 163 31.52 -15.15 33.61
C MET A 163 31.94 -13.83 34.26
N CYS A 164 32.30 -12.87 33.42
CA CYS A 164 32.58 -11.48 33.84
C CYS A 164 31.97 -10.52 32.81
N ASP A 165 32.03 -9.24 33.09
CA ASP A 165 31.48 -8.17 32.26
C ASP A 165 31.98 -8.20 30.79
N TYR A 166 33.16 -8.80 30.54
CA TYR A 166 33.74 -8.91 29.21
C TYR A 166 33.16 -10.09 28.37
N CYS A 167 32.74 -11.17 29.02
CA CYS A 167 32.23 -12.36 28.33
C CYS A 167 30.74 -12.65 28.62
N MET A 168 30.10 -11.92 29.51
CA MET A 168 28.70 -12.04 29.77
C MET A 168 27.90 -11.70 28.50
N PRO A 169 26.93 -12.52 28.09
CA PRO A 169 26.10 -12.22 26.92
C PRO A 169 25.42 -10.86 27.03
N LEU A 170 25.38 -10.13 25.92
CA LEU A 170 24.70 -8.82 25.85
C LEU A 170 23.20 -9.01 25.63
N ASP A 171 22.41 -8.07 26.13
CA ASP A 171 20.99 -8.02 25.83
C ASP A 171 20.75 -7.67 24.35
N PRO A 172 19.64 -8.16 23.74
CA PRO A 172 19.35 -7.94 22.31
C PRO A 172 19.13 -6.47 21.94
N PHE A 173 18.94 -5.60 22.92
CA PHE A 173 18.77 -4.15 22.76
C PHE A 173 19.99 -3.35 23.22
N ASN A 174 21.17 -3.97 23.35
CA ASN A 174 22.39 -3.28 23.77
C ASN A 174 22.82 -2.24 22.74
N ALA A 175 22.80 -0.94 23.13
CA ALA A 175 23.05 0.17 22.22
C ALA A 175 24.44 0.12 21.56
N LYS A 176 25.50 -0.23 22.33
CA LYS A 176 26.87 -0.33 21.80
C LYS A 176 27.01 -1.42 20.73
N TYR A 177 26.36 -2.55 20.94
CA TYR A 177 26.36 -3.63 19.94
C TYR A 177 25.62 -3.21 18.67
N LEU A 178 24.44 -2.58 18.80
CA LEU A 178 23.67 -2.12 17.65
C LEU A 178 24.45 -1.07 16.84
N GLU A 179 25.13 -0.14 17.52
CA GLU A 179 25.99 0.87 16.90
C GLU A 179 27.20 0.23 16.18
N GLU A 180 27.92 -0.69 16.85
CA GLU A 180 29.03 -1.43 16.25
C GLU A 180 28.63 -2.21 14.99
N LYS A 181 27.45 -2.82 15.02
CA LYS A 181 26.89 -3.57 13.88
C LYS A 181 26.14 -2.68 12.88
N LYS A 182 26.10 -1.37 13.08
CA LYS A 182 25.37 -0.39 12.25
C LYS A 182 23.87 -0.72 12.10
N ILE A 183 23.28 -1.28 13.15
CA ILE A 183 21.85 -1.59 13.21
C ILE A 183 21.14 -0.34 13.74
N LYS A 184 20.47 0.39 12.84
CA LYS A 184 19.80 1.67 13.15
C LYS A 184 18.61 1.52 14.10
N TYR A 185 17.83 0.44 13.93
CA TYR A 185 16.63 0.17 14.73
C TYR A 185 16.69 -1.23 15.35
N MET A 186 16.22 -1.38 16.56
CA MET A 186 16.06 -2.70 17.16
C MET A 186 14.83 -3.42 16.57
N SER A 187 14.80 -4.76 16.61
CA SER A 187 13.61 -5.53 16.25
C SER A 187 12.49 -5.33 17.29
N VAL A 188 11.23 -5.55 16.88
CA VAL A 188 10.08 -5.46 17.82
C VAL A 188 10.23 -6.41 18.99
N HIS A 189 10.79 -7.61 18.80
CA HIS A 189 11.00 -8.58 19.89
C HIS A 189 12.12 -8.14 20.85
N ALA A 190 13.18 -7.50 20.35
CA ALA A 190 14.18 -6.89 21.23
C ALA A 190 13.59 -5.70 22.02
N TYR A 191 12.77 -4.88 21.37
CA TYR A 191 12.03 -3.81 22.01
C TYR A 191 11.05 -4.32 23.08
N LEU A 192 10.30 -5.37 22.78
CA LEU A 192 9.45 -6.05 23.75
C LEU A 192 10.25 -6.52 24.98
N ARG A 193 11.42 -7.14 24.79
CA ARG A 193 12.30 -7.54 25.90
C ARG A 193 12.71 -6.35 26.77
N LYS A 194 13.10 -5.26 26.12
CA LYS A 194 13.50 -4.01 26.79
C LYS A 194 12.37 -3.46 27.67
N ILE A 195 11.16 -3.32 27.11
CA ILE A 195 10.03 -2.74 27.84
C ILE A 195 9.54 -3.71 28.91
N ASN A 196 9.41 -4.99 28.58
CA ASN A 196 8.95 -5.99 29.55
C ASN A 196 9.88 -6.07 30.77
N SER A 197 11.19 -5.99 30.59
CA SER A 197 12.15 -5.96 31.69
C SER A 197 12.02 -4.71 32.56
N ALA A 198 11.54 -3.61 32.01
CA ALA A 198 11.29 -2.38 32.77
C ALA A 198 9.94 -2.40 33.49
N THR A 199 8.89 -2.96 32.86
CA THR A 199 7.51 -2.96 33.37
C THR A 199 7.27 -4.09 34.37
N ASN A 200 7.66 -5.31 34.02
CA ASN A 200 7.41 -6.53 34.82
C ASN A 200 8.68 -6.98 35.54
N LYS A 201 9.15 -6.16 36.47
CA LYS A 201 10.32 -6.51 37.29
C LYS A 201 9.94 -7.64 38.27
N PRO A 202 10.74 -8.72 38.37
CA PRO A 202 10.48 -9.83 39.31
C PRO A 202 10.36 -9.37 40.77
N GLU A 203 10.98 -8.25 41.10
CA GLU A 203 11.02 -7.68 42.45
C GLU A 203 9.72 -6.97 42.87
N LEU A 204 8.84 -6.61 41.90
CA LEU A 204 7.62 -5.83 42.14
C LEU A 204 6.36 -6.63 42.41
N GLY A 205 6.46 -7.98 42.48
CA GLY A 205 5.33 -8.85 42.80
C GLY A 205 4.59 -9.46 41.61
N ALA A 206 3.46 -10.09 41.86
CA ALA A 206 2.88 -11.10 40.98
C ALA A 206 1.94 -10.61 39.88
N SER A 207 1.74 -9.33 39.71
CA SER A 207 0.81 -8.81 38.68
C SER A 207 1.53 -8.58 37.36
N PHE A 208 1.22 -9.40 36.35
CA PHE A 208 1.69 -9.19 34.98
C PHE A 208 0.88 -8.07 34.31
N ILE A 209 1.59 -7.09 33.73
CA ILE A 209 1.02 -6.00 32.96
C ILE A 209 1.49 -6.16 31.51
N PRO A 210 0.59 -6.24 30.51
CA PRO A 210 0.97 -6.24 29.10
C PRO A 210 1.84 -5.01 28.78
N PRO A 211 3.10 -5.20 28.33
CA PRO A 211 4.04 -4.08 28.23
C PRO A 211 3.87 -3.24 26.97
N LEU A 212 3.22 -3.78 25.93
CA LEU A 212 3.02 -3.07 24.67
C LEU A 212 1.70 -2.32 24.69
N VAL A 213 1.76 -1.01 24.42
CA VAL A 213 0.60 -0.12 24.34
C VAL A 213 0.52 0.47 22.94
N GLU A 214 -0.59 0.23 22.24
CA GLU A 214 -0.85 0.90 20.97
C GLU A 214 -1.21 2.37 21.23
N PRO A 215 -0.73 3.32 20.36
CA PRO A 215 -1.22 4.69 20.38
C PRO A 215 -2.74 4.70 20.13
N TYR A 216 -3.44 5.59 20.84
CA TYR A 216 -4.86 5.81 20.64
C TYR A 216 -5.18 7.30 20.78
N TYR A 217 -5.55 7.93 19.66
CA TYR A 217 -5.72 9.38 19.56
C TYR A 217 -7.15 9.84 19.30
N ARG A 218 -8.12 8.93 19.43
CA ARG A 218 -9.55 9.20 19.28
C ARG A 218 -10.23 9.38 20.64
N VAL A 219 -11.36 10.10 20.66
CA VAL A 219 -12.16 10.22 21.88
C VAL A 219 -12.76 8.86 22.25
N LYS A 220 -12.62 8.45 23.51
CA LYS A 220 -13.18 7.19 24.00
C LYS A 220 -14.71 7.27 24.03
N ARG A 221 -15.38 6.33 23.35
CA ARG A 221 -16.85 6.30 23.25
C ARG A 221 -17.52 5.92 24.57
N ASP A 222 -16.92 5.00 25.34
CA ASP A 222 -17.46 4.47 26.59
C ASP A 222 -16.84 5.18 27.79
N CYS A 223 -17.21 6.44 27.99
CA CYS A 223 -16.72 7.21 29.14
C CYS A 223 -17.58 6.90 30.39
N PRO A 224 -16.97 6.44 31.50
CA PRO A 224 -17.71 6.11 32.73
C PRO A 224 -18.21 7.36 33.50
N SER A 225 -17.95 8.57 33.00
CA SER A 225 -18.26 9.83 33.70
C SER A 225 -19.70 10.31 33.54
N GLY A 226 -20.55 9.59 32.77
CA GLY A 226 -21.98 9.85 32.65
C GLY A 226 -22.36 11.11 31.84
N HIS A 227 -21.44 11.72 31.12
CA HIS A 227 -21.76 12.83 30.19
C HIS A 227 -22.22 12.29 28.82
N PRO A 228 -22.89 13.13 28.00
CA PRO A 228 -23.21 12.75 26.62
C PRO A 228 -21.98 12.34 25.84
N GLN A 229 -22.16 11.48 24.84
CA GLN A 229 -21.05 11.08 23.96
C GLN A 229 -20.56 12.24 23.11
N TRP A 230 -19.29 12.20 22.69
CA TRP A 230 -18.75 13.12 21.69
C TRP A 230 -19.59 13.07 20.40
N PRO A 231 -19.94 14.22 19.78
CA PRO A 231 -19.42 15.59 20.02
C PRO A 231 -20.15 16.41 21.09
N GLU A 232 -21.21 15.94 21.69
CA GLU A 232 -22.02 16.70 22.64
C GLU A 232 -21.33 16.91 24.00
N GLY A 233 -20.42 15.99 24.37
CA GLY A 233 -19.66 16.07 25.61
C GLY A 233 -18.30 15.40 25.55
N ILE A 234 -17.35 15.95 26.30
CA ILE A 234 -16.00 15.42 26.47
C ILE A 234 -15.49 15.73 27.89
N CYS A 235 -14.68 14.84 28.45
CA CYS A 235 -14.00 15.07 29.71
C CYS A 235 -12.57 14.54 29.65
N THR A 236 -11.76 14.89 30.66
CA THR A 236 -10.34 14.49 30.74
C THR A 236 -10.08 12.97 30.74
N LYS A 237 -11.10 12.13 31.00
CA LYS A 237 -10.96 10.66 30.96
C LYS A 237 -11.16 10.06 29.57
N CYS A 238 -11.98 10.70 28.73
CA CYS A 238 -12.27 10.24 27.36
C CYS A 238 -11.51 11.02 26.30
N GLN A 239 -11.02 12.21 26.64
CA GLN A 239 -10.17 13.03 25.78
C GLN A 239 -8.81 12.34 25.56
N PRO A 240 -8.32 12.22 24.32
CA PRO A 240 -6.96 11.77 24.07
C PRO A 240 -5.95 12.79 24.58
N SER A 241 -4.79 12.30 25.00
CA SER A 241 -3.66 13.16 25.42
C SER A 241 -3.00 13.83 24.21
N ALA A 242 -2.25 14.92 24.47
CA ALA A 242 -1.40 15.54 23.47
C ALA A 242 -0.41 14.52 22.87
N ILE A 243 -0.16 14.63 21.57
CA ILE A 243 0.75 13.76 20.82
C ILE A 243 2.13 14.42 20.80
N THR A 244 3.17 13.66 21.11
CA THR A 244 4.56 14.11 20.93
C THR A 244 5.31 13.12 20.06
N LEU A 245 5.45 13.46 18.80
CA LEU A 245 6.12 12.62 17.80
C LEU A 245 7.62 12.52 18.05
N GLN A 246 8.12 11.31 17.91
CA GLN A 246 9.55 10.96 17.98
C GLN A 246 9.83 9.86 16.96
N PRO A 247 11.07 9.78 16.44
CA PRO A 247 11.45 8.64 15.62
C PRO A 247 11.20 7.32 16.34
N GLN A 248 10.44 6.40 15.73
CA GLN A 248 10.16 5.10 16.33
C GLN A 248 11.46 4.29 16.49
N PRO A 249 11.81 3.78 17.69
CA PRO A 249 13.11 3.15 17.93
C PRO A 249 13.21 1.69 17.49
N PHE A 250 12.12 1.10 17.00
CA PHE A 250 12.04 -0.31 16.59
C PHE A 250 11.38 -0.47 15.22
N ARG A 251 11.56 -1.62 14.62
CA ARG A 251 10.85 -2.09 13.42
C ARG A 251 9.99 -3.29 13.75
N MET A 252 8.83 -3.41 13.10
CA MET A 252 8.02 -4.62 13.15
C MET A 252 8.61 -5.73 12.28
N VAL A 253 9.17 -5.34 11.12
CA VAL A 253 9.93 -6.17 10.20
C VAL A 253 11.28 -5.48 9.96
N ASP A 254 12.39 -6.23 10.01
CA ASP A 254 13.73 -5.67 9.88
C ASP A 254 14.25 -5.69 8.44
N HIS A 255 13.78 -6.65 7.64
CA HIS A 255 14.29 -6.88 6.29
C HIS A 255 13.19 -7.36 5.34
N VAL A 256 13.22 -6.88 4.11
CA VAL A 256 12.39 -7.38 3.00
C VAL A 256 13.28 -8.15 2.03
N GLU A 257 13.02 -9.44 1.89
CA GLU A 257 13.77 -10.32 0.99
C GLU A 257 12.87 -10.74 -0.18
N PHE A 258 13.27 -10.42 -1.40
CA PHE A 258 12.58 -10.92 -2.59
C PHE A 258 13.18 -12.27 -2.97
N ALA A 259 12.34 -13.30 -3.12
CA ALA A 259 12.79 -14.68 -3.34
C ALA A 259 13.73 -14.82 -4.55
N THR A 260 13.50 -14.03 -5.61
CA THR A 260 14.38 -13.95 -6.78
C THR A 260 14.42 -12.53 -7.37
N PRO A 261 15.51 -12.12 -8.03
CA PRO A 261 15.56 -10.84 -8.75
C PRO A 261 14.55 -10.75 -9.89
N GLN A 262 14.19 -11.88 -10.49
CA GLN A 262 13.23 -11.95 -11.61
C GLN A 262 11.84 -11.42 -11.25
N ILE A 263 11.45 -11.51 -9.98
CA ILE A 263 10.17 -10.95 -9.50
C ILE A 263 10.13 -9.44 -9.75
N ILE A 264 11.22 -8.75 -9.43
CA ILE A 264 11.35 -7.29 -9.62
C ILE A 264 11.50 -6.95 -11.11
N ASP A 265 12.30 -7.72 -11.86
CA ASP A 265 12.44 -7.50 -13.29
C ASP A 265 11.11 -7.58 -14.04
N LYS A 266 10.28 -8.57 -13.70
CA LYS A 266 8.93 -8.71 -14.26
C LYS A 266 8.01 -7.56 -13.85
N PHE A 267 8.09 -7.12 -12.60
CA PHE A 267 7.28 -5.99 -12.12
C PHE A 267 7.65 -4.67 -12.80
N LEU A 268 8.92 -4.51 -13.22
CA LEU A 268 9.41 -3.33 -13.95
C LEU A 268 9.10 -3.33 -15.45
N ASN A 269 8.78 -4.50 -16.05
CA ASN A 269 8.55 -4.59 -17.49
C ASN A 269 7.47 -3.64 -18.02
N PRO A 270 6.28 -3.48 -17.39
CA PRO A 270 5.28 -2.51 -17.85
C PRO A 270 5.83 -1.09 -17.91
N TRP A 271 6.56 -0.64 -16.88
CA TRP A 271 7.18 0.68 -16.89
C TRP A 271 8.23 0.82 -18.02
N ARG A 272 9.07 -0.18 -18.24
CA ARG A 272 10.05 -0.17 -19.34
C ARG A 272 9.39 -0.06 -20.73
N MET A 273 8.19 -0.59 -20.89
CA MET A 273 7.44 -0.57 -22.15
C MET A 273 6.63 0.70 -22.33
N THR A 274 6.08 1.27 -21.28
CA THR A 274 5.07 2.33 -21.35
C THR A 274 5.50 3.66 -20.70
N GLY A 275 6.45 3.61 -19.77
CA GLY A 275 6.81 4.73 -18.90
C GLY A 275 5.80 5.00 -17.77
N CYS A 276 4.71 4.21 -17.67
CA CYS A 276 3.68 4.40 -16.66
C CYS A 276 4.03 3.69 -15.34
N GLN A 277 3.59 4.29 -14.23
CA GLN A 277 3.80 3.74 -12.90
C GLN A 277 2.91 2.53 -12.64
N ARG A 278 3.34 1.67 -11.74
CA ARG A 278 2.65 0.42 -11.42
C ARG A 278 2.63 0.15 -9.92
N LEU A 279 1.55 -0.45 -9.42
CA LEU A 279 1.41 -0.89 -8.03
C LEU A 279 1.16 -2.40 -7.97
N GLY A 280 1.72 -3.06 -6.97
CA GLY A 280 1.51 -4.48 -6.70
C GLY A 280 1.40 -4.79 -5.22
N ILE A 281 0.64 -5.82 -4.87
CA ILE A 281 0.57 -6.38 -3.52
C ILE A 281 1.60 -7.50 -3.41
N LEU A 282 2.39 -7.46 -2.35
CA LEU A 282 3.43 -8.43 -2.05
C LEU A 282 2.83 -9.62 -1.30
N TYR A 283 2.92 -10.80 -1.87
CA TYR A 283 2.54 -12.05 -1.23
C TYR A 283 3.78 -12.83 -0.79
N GLY A 284 3.78 -13.27 0.47
CA GLY A 284 4.95 -13.89 1.04
C GLY A 284 4.69 -14.47 2.42
N LYS A 285 5.76 -14.61 3.19
CA LYS A 285 5.75 -15.15 4.56
C LYS A 285 6.76 -14.43 5.44
N TYR A 286 6.55 -14.45 6.76
CA TYR A 286 7.50 -13.90 7.71
C TYR A 286 8.39 -15.01 8.27
N LEU A 287 9.71 -14.73 8.30
CA LEU A 287 10.73 -15.65 8.80
C LEU A 287 11.66 -14.93 9.78
N GLU A 288 12.45 -15.72 10.53
CA GLU A 288 13.51 -15.17 11.38
C GLU A 288 14.59 -14.50 10.54
N TYR A 289 15.16 -13.40 11.05
CA TYR A 289 16.25 -12.66 10.45
C TYR A 289 17.42 -12.56 11.42
N ASP A 290 18.42 -13.42 11.23
CA ASP A 290 19.53 -13.62 12.18
C ASP A 290 20.53 -12.45 12.23
N VAL A 291 20.50 -11.52 11.26
CA VAL A 291 21.41 -10.35 11.22
C VAL A 291 21.08 -9.35 12.33
N VAL A 292 19.79 -9.25 12.70
CA VAL A 292 19.33 -8.41 13.81
C VAL A 292 18.89 -9.31 14.96
N PRO A 293 19.28 -9.03 16.21
CA PRO A 293 18.87 -9.82 17.36
C PRO A 293 17.34 -9.92 17.46
N LEU A 294 16.79 -11.16 17.46
CA LEU A 294 15.36 -11.45 17.41
C LEU A 294 14.64 -10.79 16.22
N GLY A 295 15.35 -10.65 15.09
CA GLY A 295 14.85 -10.00 13.89
C GLY A 295 13.82 -10.82 13.13
N VAL A 296 13.00 -10.12 12.36
CA VAL A 296 11.98 -10.69 11.46
C VAL A 296 12.22 -10.17 10.05
N LYS A 297 12.13 -11.06 9.04
CA LYS A 297 12.13 -10.67 7.64
C LYS A 297 10.83 -11.06 6.95
N ALA A 298 10.38 -10.24 6.02
CA ALA A 298 9.33 -10.57 5.07
C ALA A 298 9.97 -11.15 3.80
N VAL A 299 9.63 -12.38 3.45
CA VAL A 299 10.08 -13.04 2.21
C VAL A 299 8.98 -12.97 1.19
N VAL A 300 9.20 -12.22 0.12
CA VAL A 300 8.25 -11.99 -0.97
C VAL A 300 8.43 -13.09 -2.02
N GLU A 301 7.38 -13.87 -2.26
CA GLU A 301 7.37 -14.98 -3.22
C GLU A 301 6.64 -14.63 -4.52
N ALA A 302 5.68 -13.68 -4.47
CA ALA A 302 4.94 -13.19 -5.64
C ALA A 302 4.50 -11.73 -5.47
N ILE A 303 4.33 -11.04 -6.60
CA ILE A 303 3.72 -9.70 -6.67
C ILE A 303 2.45 -9.82 -7.49
N TYR A 304 1.30 -9.53 -6.90
CA TYR A 304 0.02 -9.48 -7.61
C TYR A 304 -0.35 -8.02 -7.90
N GLU A 305 -0.67 -7.73 -9.14
CA GLU A 305 -1.06 -6.39 -9.59
C GLU A 305 -2.58 -6.30 -9.61
N PRO A 306 -3.20 -5.53 -8.68
CA PRO A 306 -4.65 -5.35 -8.67
C PRO A 306 -5.12 -4.60 -9.91
N PRO A 307 -6.44 -4.61 -10.23
CA PRO A 307 -6.99 -3.78 -11.29
C PRO A 307 -6.65 -2.31 -11.07
N GLN A 308 -6.00 -1.67 -12.05
CA GLN A 308 -5.49 -0.32 -11.91
C GLN A 308 -5.43 0.39 -13.27
N VAL A 309 -5.42 1.71 -13.24
CA VAL A 309 -5.10 2.57 -14.38
C VAL A 309 -3.73 3.17 -14.16
N ASP A 310 -2.82 2.88 -15.06
CA ASP A 310 -1.43 3.29 -14.99
C ASP A 310 -1.25 4.65 -15.67
N GLU A 311 -0.64 5.59 -14.97
CA GLU A 311 -0.31 6.93 -15.46
C GLU A 311 1.20 7.18 -15.33
N ILE A 312 1.71 8.19 -16.02
CA ILE A 312 3.15 8.51 -16.00
C ILE A 312 3.58 8.99 -14.60
N ASP A 313 2.69 9.69 -13.92
CA ASP A 313 2.92 10.34 -12.62
C ASP A 313 2.14 9.71 -11.47
N GLY A 314 1.44 8.60 -11.70
CA GLY A 314 0.67 7.96 -10.66
C GLY A 314 -0.02 6.66 -11.06
N VAL A 315 -0.79 6.13 -10.14
CA VAL A 315 -1.61 4.92 -10.31
C VAL A 315 -2.97 5.15 -9.68
N THR A 316 -4.04 4.83 -10.41
CA THR A 316 -5.40 4.83 -9.88
C THR A 316 -5.87 3.39 -9.70
N LEU A 317 -6.18 2.98 -8.47
CA LEU A 317 -6.71 1.66 -8.18
C LEU A 317 -8.19 1.59 -8.53
N ASN A 318 -8.57 0.53 -9.24
CA ASN A 318 -9.97 0.17 -9.53
C ASN A 318 -10.49 -0.79 -8.46
N ALA A 319 -11.82 -1.03 -8.46
CA ALA A 319 -12.42 -2.03 -7.59
C ALA A 319 -11.81 -3.41 -7.85
N TRP A 320 -11.41 -4.09 -6.78
CA TRP A 320 -10.77 -5.40 -6.85
C TRP A 320 -11.74 -6.50 -6.41
N GLU A 321 -12.60 -6.93 -7.32
CA GLU A 321 -13.69 -7.85 -7.01
C GLU A 321 -13.21 -9.24 -6.57
N ASN A 322 -12.10 -9.72 -7.12
CA ASN A 322 -11.54 -11.05 -6.84
C ASN A 322 -10.44 -11.06 -5.75
N GLU A 323 -10.30 -10.00 -4.95
CA GLU A 323 -9.30 -9.92 -3.87
C GLU A 323 -9.36 -11.12 -2.92
N LYS A 324 -10.58 -11.50 -2.51
CA LYS A 324 -10.79 -12.63 -1.60
C LYS A 324 -10.31 -13.96 -2.20
N ASP A 325 -10.45 -14.13 -3.49
CA ASP A 325 -10.01 -15.35 -4.19
C ASP A 325 -8.48 -15.40 -4.29
N VAL A 326 -7.84 -14.28 -4.58
CA VAL A 326 -6.38 -14.18 -4.60
C VAL A 326 -5.80 -14.43 -3.20
N ASN A 327 -6.39 -13.83 -2.16
CA ASN A 327 -5.97 -14.04 -0.78
C ASN A 327 -6.17 -15.50 -0.33
N GLU A 328 -7.23 -16.16 -0.78
CA GLU A 328 -7.45 -17.57 -0.47
C GLU A 328 -6.43 -18.49 -1.17
N VAL A 329 -6.09 -18.23 -2.44
CA VAL A 329 -5.01 -18.94 -3.13
C VAL A 329 -3.68 -18.76 -2.38
N ALA A 330 -3.36 -17.53 -1.99
CA ALA A 330 -2.17 -17.26 -1.20
C ALA A 330 -2.15 -18.07 0.10
N ARG A 331 -3.26 -18.07 0.84
CA ARG A 331 -3.43 -18.84 2.08
C ARG A 331 -3.23 -20.35 1.86
N LEU A 332 -3.78 -20.90 0.78
CA LEU A 332 -3.60 -22.31 0.42
C LEU A 332 -2.16 -22.64 0.04
N CYS A 333 -1.42 -21.66 -0.49
CA CYS A 333 0.03 -21.77 -0.76
C CYS A 333 0.90 -21.52 0.49
N GLY A 334 0.30 -21.25 1.66
CA GLY A 334 1.03 -20.90 2.89
C GLY A 334 1.65 -19.49 2.85
N LEU A 335 1.06 -18.60 2.07
CA LEU A 335 1.44 -17.20 1.92
C LEU A 335 0.34 -16.28 2.46
N GLU A 336 0.74 -15.05 2.74
CA GLU A 336 -0.15 -13.97 3.17
C GLU A 336 0.25 -12.65 2.49
N PRO A 337 -0.62 -11.63 2.42
CA PRO A 337 -0.22 -10.31 1.98
C PRO A 337 0.75 -9.71 3.02
N VAL A 338 2.01 -9.52 2.60
CA VAL A 338 3.09 -9.04 3.47
C VAL A 338 3.43 -7.57 3.22
N GLY A 339 2.92 -6.98 2.13
CA GLY A 339 3.23 -5.59 1.82
C GLY A 339 2.67 -5.12 0.49
N VAL A 340 3.04 -3.89 0.16
CA VAL A 340 2.74 -3.21 -1.10
C VAL A 340 4.03 -2.72 -1.74
N ILE A 341 4.08 -2.68 -3.06
CA ILE A 341 5.18 -2.12 -3.84
C ILE A 341 4.62 -1.25 -4.96
N TRP A 342 5.27 -0.13 -5.24
CA TRP A 342 4.98 0.66 -6.44
C TRP A 342 6.24 1.24 -7.06
N THR A 343 6.14 1.63 -8.33
CA THR A 343 7.18 2.36 -9.03
C THR A 343 6.94 3.87 -8.91
N ASP A 344 8.01 4.64 -8.78
CA ASP A 344 8.07 6.09 -8.96
C ASP A 344 9.33 6.41 -9.76
N LEU A 345 9.25 6.07 -11.04
CA LEU A 345 10.37 6.13 -11.95
C LEU A 345 10.13 7.19 -13.03
N LEU A 346 11.14 7.99 -13.28
CA LEU A 346 11.17 8.93 -14.40
C LEU A 346 12.45 8.68 -15.20
N ASP A 347 12.30 8.41 -16.49
CA ASP A 347 13.43 8.20 -17.39
C ASP A 347 14.29 9.48 -17.45
N ALA A 348 15.60 9.34 -17.30
CA ALA A 348 16.53 10.46 -17.41
C ALA A 348 16.72 10.95 -18.86
N GLY A 349 16.11 10.28 -19.85
CA GLY A 349 16.18 10.64 -21.27
C GLY A 349 17.53 10.42 -21.93
N LYS A 350 18.50 9.79 -21.24
CA LYS A 350 19.84 9.52 -21.76
C LYS A 350 19.88 8.28 -22.65
N GLY A 351 18.83 7.46 -22.57
CA GLY A 351 18.72 6.23 -23.34
C GLY A 351 19.63 5.09 -22.90
N ASP A 352 20.19 5.19 -21.73
CA ASP A 352 21.02 4.14 -21.08
C ASP A 352 20.24 3.37 -20.00
N GLY A 353 18.94 3.68 -19.81
CA GLY A 353 18.09 3.10 -18.79
C GLY A 353 18.24 3.75 -17.41
N SER A 354 18.92 4.89 -17.33
CA SER A 354 19.04 5.65 -16.09
C SER A 354 17.73 6.35 -15.72
N ALA A 355 17.44 6.41 -14.41
CA ALA A 355 16.27 7.06 -13.84
C ALA A 355 16.66 8.33 -13.06
N ILE A 356 15.79 9.33 -13.05
CA ILE A 356 16.00 10.56 -12.28
C ILE A 356 15.82 10.25 -10.80
N CYS A 357 16.78 10.70 -9.96
CA CYS A 357 16.64 10.65 -8.52
C CYS A 357 15.71 11.77 -8.04
N LYS A 358 14.52 11.41 -7.58
CA LYS A 358 13.56 12.34 -6.95
C LYS A 358 13.64 12.26 -5.42
N ARG A 359 14.05 11.11 -4.86
CA ARG A 359 13.99 10.77 -3.43
C ARG A 359 15.38 10.82 -2.83
N HIS A 360 15.68 11.90 -2.12
CA HIS A 360 16.96 12.13 -1.48
C HIS A 360 16.79 13.00 -0.22
N THR A 361 17.86 13.17 0.54
CA THR A 361 17.86 13.90 1.83
C THR A 361 17.35 15.33 1.76
N ASP A 362 17.58 16.02 0.64
CA ASP A 362 17.17 17.42 0.45
C ASP A 362 15.76 17.55 -0.15
N SER A 363 15.06 16.44 -0.38
CA SER A 363 13.68 16.42 -0.86
C SER A 363 12.79 15.61 0.09
N TYR A 364 12.49 14.37 -0.22
CA TYR A 364 11.72 13.43 0.60
C TYR A 364 12.04 11.98 0.25
N PHE A 365 11.85 11.07 1.18
CA PHE A 365 11.95 9.62 0.93
C PHE A 365 10.58 8.99 0.63
N LEU A 366 9.55 9.41 1.36
CA LEU A 366 8.15 9.11 1.10
C LEU A 366 7.35 10.41 1.12
N ALA A 367 6.46 10.60 0.15
CA ALA A 367 5.56 11.73 0.13
C ALA A 367 4.47 11.59 1.20
N ALA A 368 3.98 12.73 1.70
CA ALA A 368 2.90 12.75 2.69
C ALA A 368 1.67 11.93 2.27
N GLN A 369 1.29 11.98 0.98
CA GLN A 369 0.18 11.19 0.44
C GLN A 369 0.48 9.69 0.45
N GLU A 370 1.71 9.28 0.12
CA GLU A 370 2.14 7.88 0.15
C GLU A 370 2.13 7.33 1.58
N ILE A 371 2.53 8.15 2.56
CA ILE A 371 2.48 7.79 3.98
C ILE A 371 1.04 7.54 4.43
N CYS A 372 0.09 8.42 4.06
CA CYS A 372 -1.32 8.22 4.39
C CYS A 372 -1.88 6.95 3.73
N PHE A 373 -1.53 6.68 2.47
CA PHE A 373 -1.91 5.46 1.77
C PHE A 373 -1.33 4.20 2.43
N ALA A 374 -0.03 4.18 2.68
CA ALA A 374 0.65 3.06 3.32
C ALA A 374 0.15 2.81 4.76
N ALA A 375 -0.12 3.88 5.53
CA ALA A 375 -0.66 3.77 6.88
C ALA A 375 -2.06 3.14 6.89
N ARG A 376 -2.92 3.45 5.91
CA ARG A 376 -4.24 2.82 5.74
C ARG A 376 -4.11 1.32 5.46
N LEU A 377 -3.23 0.93 4.53
CA LEU A 377 -2.97 -0.48 4.25
C LEU A 377 -2.40 -1.21 5.46
N GLN A 378 -1.47 -0.58 6.18
CA GLN A 378 -0.88 -1.16 7.38
C GLN A 378 -1.91 -1.32 8.51
N ALA A 379 -2.88 -0.39 8.63
CA ALA A 379 -3.98 -0.47 9.57
C ALA A 379 -4.94 -1.64 9.30
N GLN A 380 -5.05 -2.09 8.04
CA GLN A 380 -5.86 -3.26 7.66
C GLN A 380 -5.20 -4.60 8.02
N HIS A 381 -3.89 -4.60 8.32
CA HIS A 381 -3.11 -5.78 8.64
C HIS A 381 -2.52 -5.70 10.05
N PRO A 382 -3.35 -5.61 11.11
CA PRO A 382 -2.86 -5.50 12.48
C PRO A 382 -2.17 -6.79 12.91
N LYS A 383 -1.08 -6.67 13.67
CA LYS A 383 -0.36 -7.82 14.22
C LYS A 383 -0.98 -8.29 15.54
N PRO A 384 -1.53 -9.52 15.63
CA PRO A 384 -2.00 -10.08 16.90
C PRO A 384 -0.83 -10.31 17.85
N THR A 385 -0.99 -9.94 19.12
CA THR A 385 0.00 -10.22 20.15
C THR A 385 -0.63 -10.35 21.53
N LYS A 386 -0.13 -11.29 22.30
CA LYS A 386 -0.52 -11.50 23.71
C LYS A 386 0.12 -10.50 24.67
N TRP A 387 1.04 -9.65 24.19
CA TRP A 387 1.79 -8.70 24.99
C TRP A 387 1.17 -7.30 25.04
N SER A 388 0.01 -7.11 24.40
CA SER A 388 -0.80 -5.90 24.45
C SER A 388 -2.15 -6.19 25.09
N ASP A 389 -2.69 -5.23 25.83
CA ASP A 389 -4.02 -5.30 26.44
C ASP A 389 -5.16 -5.25 25.41
N THR A 390 -4.89 -4.72 24.21
CA THR A 390 -5.81 -4.74 23.06
C THR A 390 -5.72 -6.02 22.23
N GLY A 391 -4.78 -6.93 22.54
CA GLY A 391 -4.52 -8.16 21.79
C GLY A 391 -3.81 -7.97 20.46
N ARG A 392 -3.36 -6.76 20.15
CA ARG A 392 -2.65 -6.41 18.92
C ARG A 392 -1.58 -5.34 19.18
N PHE A 393 -0.59 -5.24 18.32
CA PHE A 393 0.40 -4.17 18.37
C PHE A 393 1.05 -4.00 17.01
N GLY A 394 0.86 -2.81 16.40
CA GLY A 394 1.43 -2.45 15.11
C GLY A 394 1.02 -3.38 13.97
N SER A 395 1.83 -3.45 12.94
CA SER A 395 1.63 -4.29 11.76
C SER A 395 2.96 -4.77 11.18
N ASN A 396 2.98 -5.99 10.64
CA ASN A 396 4.14 -6.50 9.90
C ASN A 396 4.11 -6.11 8.41
N PHE A 397 3.03 -5.49 7.93
CA PHE A 397 2.86 -5.10 6.54
C PHE A 397 3.91 -4.06 6.13
N VAL A 398 4.61 -4.27 5.02
CA VAL A 398 5.72 -3.43 4.56
C VAL A 398 5.36 -2.62 3.31
N THR A 399 6.06 -1.53 3.10
CA THR A 399 5.90 -0.66 1.92
C THR A 399 7.21 -0.60 1.18
N CYS A 400 7.20 -0.92 -0.12
CA CYS A 400 8.36 -0.84 -0.98
C CYS A 400 8.13 0.17 -2.11
N VAL A 401 9.16 0.94 -2.43
CA VAL A 401 9.14 1.90 -3.55
C VAL A 401 10.33 1.63 -4.45
N ILE A 402 10.09 1.58 -5.76
CA ILE A 402 11.14 1.50 -6.76
C ILE A 402 11.30 2.86 -7.40
N SER A 403 12.49 3.46 -7.25
CA SER A 403 12.80 4.80 -7.77
C SER A 403 14.24 4.90 -8.26
N GLY A 404 14.60 6.03 -8.88
CA GLY A 404 15.99 6.32 -9.22
C GLY A 404 16.79 6.71 -7.97
N ASN A 405 18.01 6.18 -7.84
CA ASN A 405 18.96 6.57 -6.80
C ASN A 405 19.86 7.74 -7.26
N GLU A 406 20.74 8.23 -6.38
CA GLU A 406 21.68 9.32 -6.67
C GLU A 406 22.65 9.01 -7.82
N GLN A 407 22.91 7.73 -8.09
CA GLN A 407 23.74 7.26 -9.20
C GLN A 407 22.96 7.16 -10.52
N GLY A 408 21.66 7.43 -10.49
CA GLY A 408 20.77 7.30 -11.65
C GLY A 408 20.34 5.86 -11.92
N GLU A 409 20.58 4.92 -11.01
CA GLU A 409 20.18 3.53 -11.13
C GLU A 409 18.79 3.30 -10.52
N ILE A 410 18.06 2.31 -11.03
CA ILE A 410 16.80 1.86 -10.43
C ILE A 410 17.10 1.12 -9.13
N SER A 411 16.52 1.59 -8.05
CA SER A 411 16.74 1.06 -6.70
C SER A 411 15.42 0.82 -5.97
N ILE A 412 15.41 -0.16 -5.07
CA ILE A 412 14.29 -0.43 -4.16
C ILE A 412 14.59 0.26 -2.84
N SER A 413 13.56 0.83 -2.23
CA SER A 413 13.58 1.30 -0.86
C SER A 413 12.41 0.68 -0.11
N ALA A 414 12.65 0.27 1.15
CA ALA A 414 11.62 -0.39 1.96
C ALA A 414 11.37 0.38 3.26
N TYR A 415 10.11 0.47 3.65
CA TYR A 415 9.62 1.27 4.76
C TYR A 415 8.52 0.57 5.54
N GLN A 416 8.31 1.01 6.77
CA GLN A 416 7.08 0.81 7.54
C GLN A 416 6.64 2.13 8.14
N MET A 417 5.33 2.36 8.19
CA MET A 417 4.77 3.50 8.90
C MET A 417 4.90 3.27 10.41
N SER A 418 5.19 4.34 11.16
CA SER A 418 5.22 4.27 12.62
C SER A 418 3.82 3.98 13.18
N ASN A 419 3.75 3.40 14.38
CA ASN A 419 2.46 3.17 15.03
C ASN A 419 1.69 4.47 15.26
N ASP A 420 2.42 5.57 15.55
CA ASP A 420 1.82 6.91 15.67
C ASP A 420 1.22 7.37 14.34
N ALA A 421 1.92 7.18 13.22
CA ALA A 421 1.42 7.54 11.89
C ALA A 421 0.13 6.78 11.55
N VAL A 422 0.10 5.47 11.81
CA VAL A 422 -1.07 4.63 11.54
C VAL A 422 -2.28 5.12 12.34
N GLU A 423 -2.10 5.40 13.65
CA GLU A 423 -3.21 5.87 14.46
C GLU A 423 -3.63 7.32 14.13
N MET A 424 -2.68 8.21 13.78
CA MET A 424 -3.02 9.58 13.35
C MET A 424 -3.85 9.58 12.07
N VAL A 425 -3.55 8.70 11.10
CA VAL A 425 -4.37 8.53 9.88
C VAL A 425 -5.73 7.93 10.22
N ARG A 426 -5.80 6.92 11.10
CA ARG A 426 -7.07 6.32 11.56
C ARG A 426 -7.94 7.30 12.33
N ALA A 427 -7.33 8.19 13.09
CA ALA A 427 -8.02 9.25 13.86
C ALA A 427 -8.34 10.48 13.02
N ASP A 428 -7.97 10.49 11.73
CA ASP A 428 -8.18 11.61 10.79
C ASP A 428 -7.59 12.93 11.30
N ILE A 429 -6.41 12.86 11.93
CA ILE A 429 -5.69 14.00 12.52
C ILE A 429 -4.80 14.71 11.50
N ILE A 430 -4.29 13.96 10.52
CA ILE A 430 -3.30 14.43 9.55
C ILE A 430 -3.81 14.31 8.12
N GLU A 431 -3.28 15.18 7.26
CA GLU A 431 -3.55 15.16 5.82
C GLU A 431 -2.31 15.53 5.01
N PRO A 432 -2.22 15.06 3.75
CA PRO A 432 -1.10 15.39 2.89
C PRO A 432 -1.03 16.87 2.57
N SER A 433 0.18 17.44 2.60
CA SER A 433 0.49 18.78 2.09
C SER A 433 0.75 18.76 0.58
N THR A 434 0.73 19.92 -0.04
CA THR A 434 1.25 20.15 -1.40
C THR A 434 2.77 20.03 -1.46
N ASP A 435 3.47 20.27 -0.35
CA ASP A 435 4.88 19.94 -0.18
C ASP A 435 4.98 18.46 0.24
N PRO A 436 5.54 17.58 -0.59
CA PRO A 436 5.58 16.15 -0.31
C PRO A 436 6.36 15.78 0.95
N GLY A 437 7.32 16.61 1.37
CA GLY A 437 8.13 16.42 2.58
C GLY A 437 7.45 16.87 3.88
N GLN A 438 6.25 17.44 3.80
CA GLN A 438 5.51 17.98 4.95
C GLN A 438 4.16 17.32 5.09
N MET A 439 3.74 17.07 6.33
CA MET A 439 2.41 16.59 6.70
C MET A 439 1.66 17.69 7.43
N LEU A 440 0.42 17.96 7.02
CA LEU A 440 -0.45 18.92 7.70
C LEU A 440 -1.14 18.25 8.89
N VAL A 441 -1.31 19.00 9.96
CA VAL A 441 -2.24 18.68 11.04
C VAL A 441 -3.58 19.32 10.71
N ARG A 442 -4.64 18.51 10.61
CA ARG A 442 -5.99 19.00 10.29
C ARG A 442 -6.50 19.98 11.34
N GLU A 443 -7.42 20.81 10.94
CA GLU A 443 -8.22 21.63 11.83
C GLU A 443 -9.53 20.93 12.22
N GLU A 444 -10.18 21.40 13.29
CA GLU A 444 -11.46 20.83 13.75
C GLU A 444 -12.61 21.20 12.80
N GLU A 445 -12.49 22.34 12.11
CA GLU A 445 -13.44 22.85 11.14
C GLU A 445 -12.87 22.67 9.73
N ASP A 446 -13.69 22.15 8.82
CA ASP A 446 -13.34 22.13 7.40
C ASP A 446 -13.57 23.53 6.81
N ASP A 447 -12.76 23.93 5.81
CA ASP A 447 -12.80 25.26 5.15
C ASP A 447 -14.19 25.68 4.59
N ASP A 448 -15.09 24.72 4.40
CA ASP A 448 -16.46 24.94 3.92
C ASP A 448 -17.49 25.21 5.04
N GLY A 449 -17.03 25.29 6.29
CA GLY A 449 -17.91 25.47 7.45
C GLY A 449 -18.76 24.23 7.78
N SER A 450 -18.56 23.12 7.08
CA SER A 450 -19.15 21.84 7.44
C SER A 450 -18.36 21.26 8.60
N VAL A 451 -18.88 21.51 9.81
CA VAL A 451 -18.29 20.98 11.03
C VAL A 451 -18.39 19.46 10.99
N SER A 452 -17.32 18.76 10.67
CA SER A 452 -17.20 17.36 11.03
C SER A 452 -17.03 17.28 12.55
N ARG A 453 -18.12 17.50 13.28
CA ARG A 453 -18.18 17.44 14.74
C ARG A 453 -17.82 16.06 15.32
N THR A 454 -17.39 15.14 14.46
CA THR A 454 -16.97 13.78 14.84
C THR A 454 -15.46 13.68 15.03
N ARG A 455 -14.69 14.67 14.55
CA ARG A 455 -13.23 14.73 14.66
C ARG A 455 -12.82 15.52 15.90
N TYR A 456 -11.87 14.97 16.64
CA TYR A 456 -11.20 15.68 17.73
C TYR A 456 -9.71 15.74 17.42
N ILE A 457 -9.14 16.92 17.34
CA ILE A 457 -7.74 17.14 17.05
C ILE A 457 -6.99 17.48 18.34
N PRO A 458 -6.20 16.54 18.90
CA PRO A 458 -5.35 16.84 20.05
C PRO A 458 -4.20 17.77 19.65
N GLU A 459 -3.56 18.39 20.64
CA GLU A 459 -2.30 19.10 20.39
C GLU A 459 -1.22 18.13 19.90
N VAL A 460 -0.55 18.48 18.81
CA VAL A 460 0.50 17.68 18.20
C VAL A 460 1.83 18.44 18.28
N PHE A 461 2.83 17.78 18.83
CA PHE A 461 4.19 18.26 18.92
C PHE A 461 5.15 17.25 18.29
N TYR A 462 6.35 17.71 17.93
CA TYR A 462 7.43 16.82 17.52
C TYR A 462 8.74 17.24 18.20
N ARG A 463 9.64 16.28 18.43
CA ARG A 463 10.95 16.51 19.04
C ARG A 463 12.03 16.52 17.98
N LYS A 464 12.77 17.61 17.90
CA LYS A 464 13.96 17.71 17.07
C LYS A 464 15.21 18.01 17.91
N ILE A 465 16.36 17.67 17.37
CA ILE A 465 17.65 18.04 17.92
C ILE A 465 18.01 19.40 17.31
N ASN A 466 18.22 20.41 18.15
CA ASN A 466 18.62 21.74 17.70
C ASN A 466 20.12 21.76 17.33
N GLU A 467 20.58 22.89 16.81
CA GLU A 467 21.99 23.13 16.44
C GLU A 467 22.98 22.92 17.59
N TYR A 468 22.51 23.01 18.83
CA TYR A 468 23.31 22.82 20.06
C TYR A 468 23.24 21.37 20.59
N GLY A 469 22.63 20.44 19.85
CA GLY A 469 22.48 19.05 20.27
C GLY A 469 21.43 18.82 21.37
N ALA A 470 20.61 19.81 21.71
CA ALA A 470 19.53 19.67 22.68
C ALA A 470 18.22 19.24 22.04
N ASN A 471 17.47 18.34 22.71
CA ASN A 471 16.14 17.96 22.31
C ASN A 471 15.16 19.10 22.60
N VAL A 472 14.56 19.66 21.55
CA VAL A 472 13.56 20.72 21.63
C VAL A 472 12.22 20.17 21.13
N GLN A 473 11.14 20.54 21.80
CA GLN A 473 9.77 20.23 21.39
C GLN A 473 9.19 21.43 20.64
N GLU A 474 8.69 21.19 19.42
CA GLU A 474 8.03 22.19 18.60
C GLU A 474 6.59 21.80 18.32
N ASN A 475 5.74 22.80 18.06
CA ASN A 475 4.35 22.56 17.64
C ASN A 475 4.34 22.06 16.20
N ALA A 476 3.57 21.00 15.93
CA ALA A 476 3.42 20.42 14.61
C ALA A 476 2.46 21.18 13.70
N LYS A 477 1.62 22.08 14.24
CA LYS A 477 0.72 22.90 13.42
C LYS A 477 1.47 24.08 12.80
N PRO A 478 1.20 24.44 11.51
CA PRO A 478 0.26 23.80 10.61
C PRO A 478 0.82 22.54 9.94
N ALA A 479 2.16 22.40 9.83
CA ALA A 479 2.83 21.31 9.16
C ALA A 479 4.08 20.85 9.92
N PHE A 480 4.46 19.59 9.73
CA PHE A 480 5.68 19.00 10.32
C PHE A 480 6.34 18.03 9.33
N PRO A 481 7.66 17.74 9.49
CA PRO A 481 8.38 16.84 8.60
C PRO A 481 7.84 15.42 8.63
N VAL A 482 7.65 14.79 7.45
CA VAL A 482 7.13 13.43 7.30
C VAL A 482 8.03 12.34 7.90
N GLU A 483 9.30 12.62 8.17
CA GLU A 483 10.29 11.66 8.65
C GLU A 483 9.97 11.05 10.03
N TYR A 484 9.12 11.69 10.82
CA TYR A 484 8.64 11.16 12.10
C TYR A 484 7.60 10.04 11.94
N LEU A 485 7.07 9.86 10.73
CA LEU A 485 5.93 9.00 10.45
C LEU A 485 6.30 7.62 9.89
N PHE A 486 7.57 7.37 9.60
CA PHE A 486 8.02 6.08 9.07
C PHE A 486 9.40 5.66 9.56
N VAL A 487 9.70 4.38 9.41
CA VAL A 487 11.00 3.77 9.63
C VAL A 487 11.49 3.11 8.35
N THR A 488 12.80 3.18 8.09
CA THR A 488 13.42 2.53 6.94
C THR A 488 13.74 1.07 7.25
N LEU A 489 13.54 0.17 6.29
CA LEU A 489 13.90 -1.25 6.37
C LEU A 489 15.10 -1.55 5.48
N THR A 490 15.80 -2.64 5.78
CA THR A 490 16.75 -3.21 4.83
C THR A 490 16.00 -4.08 3.82
N HIS A 491 16.55 -4.24 2.63
CA HIS A 491 15.98 -5.09 1.60
C HIS A 491 17.08 -5.83 0.83
N GLY A 492 16.71 -6.88 0.10
CA GLY A 492 17.68 -7.59 -0.73
C GLY A 492 17.14 -8.90 -1.30
N PHE A 493 18.10 -9.72 -1.75
CA PHE A 493 17.86 -11.04 -2.33
C PHE A 493 18.66 -12.09 -1.56
N PRO A 494 18.20 -13.34 -1.49
CA PRO A 494 18.95 -14.41 -0.86
C PRO A 494 20.20 -14.76 -1.67
N GLU A 495 21.27 -15.18 -0.99
CA GLU A 495 22.49 -15.66 -1.66
C GLU A 495 22.23 -16.89 -2.52
N SER A 496 21.32 -17.76 -2.06
CA SER A 496 20.90 -18.98 -2.76
C SER A 496 19.39 -18.96 -2.93
N PRO A 497 18.86 -18.46 -4.06
CA PRO A 497 17.43 -18.38 -4.31
C PRO A 497 16.76 -19.76 -4.26
N ARG A 498 15.67 -19.86 -3.51
CA ARG A 498 14.79 -21.04 -3.45
C ARG A 498 13.34 -20.58 -3.47
N PRO A 499 12.88 -20.06 -4.62
CA PRO A 499 11.52 -19.57 -4.72
C PRO A 499 10.51 -20.70 -4.56
N VAL A 500 9.37 -20.38 -4.00
CA VAL A 500 8.21 -21.30 -3.93
C VAL A 500 7.68 -21.56 -5.34
N PHE A 501 7.64 -20.52 -6.19
CA PHE A 501 7.17 -20.63 -7.57
C PHE A 501 8.34 -20.65 -8.54
N THR A 502 8.42 -21.71 -9.35
CA THR A 502 9.53 -21.95 -10.27
C THR A 502 9.16 -21.73 -11.74
N ASN A 503 7.85 -21.69 -12.05
CA ASN A 503 7.36 -21.51 -13.41
C ASN A 503 7.02 -20.05 -13.68
N ASP A 504 7.65 -19.47 -14.66
CA ASP A 504 7.51 -18.06 -15.04
C ASP A 504 6.70 -17.85 -16.33
N GLY A 505 6.12 -18.90 -16.88
CA GLY A 505 5.55 -18.91 -18.23
C GLY A 505 4.12 -18.38 -18.34
N PHE A 506 3.43 -18.08 -17.22
CA PHE A 506 2.04 -17.59 -17.25
C PHE A 506 2.00 -16.05 -17.17
N PRO A 507 1.13 -15.37 -17.96
CA PRO A 507 0.98 -13.92 -17.91
C PRO A 507 0.55 -13.42 -16.52
N ILE A 508 1.01 -12.23 -16.16
CA ILE A 508 0.59 -11.54 -14.94
C ILE A 508 -0.79 -10.91 -15.18
N ALA A 509 -1.65 -10.91 -14.16
CA ALA A 509 -2.99 -10.34 -14.24
C ALA A 509 -2.96 -8.82 -14.51
N ASN A 510 -4.03 -8.31 -15.14
CA ASN A 510 -4.25 -6.88 -15.36
C ASN A 510 -3.15 -6.18 -16.18
N ARG A 511 -2.63 -6.89 -17.21
CA ARG A 511 -1.59 -6.39 -18.12
C ARG A 511 -1.98 -6.41 -19.60
N GLU A 512 -3.26 -6.38 -19.90
CA GLU A 512 -3.78 -6.38 -21.27
C GLU A 512 -3.26 -5.18 -22.09
N PHE A 513 -3.00 -4.06 -21.44
CA PHE A 513 -2.47 -2.84 -22.07
C PHE A 513 -1.06 -2.99 -22.64
N VAL A 514 -0.26 -3.96 -22.15
CA VAL A 514 1.05 -4.33 -22.71
C VAL A 514 0.99 -5.59 -23.56
N GLY A 515 -0.22 -6.11 -23.86
CA GLY A 515 -0.42 -7.29 -24.68
C GLY A 515 -0.27 -8.63 -23.94
N GLU A 516 -0.19 -8.60 -22.61
CA GLU A 516 -0.20 -9.80 -21.77
C GLU A 516 -1.64 -10.07 -21.33
N ALA A 517 -2.35 -10.99 -21.99
CA ALA A 517 -3.69 -11.39 -21.58
C ALA A 517 -3.67 -12.77 -20.92
N GLN A 518 -4.40 -12.89 -19.80
CA GLN A 518 -4.65 -14.19 -19.18
C GLN A 518 -5.81 -14.90 -19.90
N GLU A 519 -5.51 -15.98 -20.58
CA GLU A 519 -6.48 -16.75 -21.35
C GLU A 519 -6.36 -18.25 -21.06
N ALA A 520 -7.46 -19.00 -21.25
CA ALA A 520 -7.47 -20.44 -21.15
C ALA A 520 -6.45 -21.12 -22.10
N SER A 521 -6.17 -20.49 -23.25
CA SER A 521 -5.14 -20.91 -24.20
C SER A 521 -3.73 -20.89 -23.61
N ALA A 522 -3.42 -19.90 -22.77
CA ALA A 522 -2.14 -19.80 -22.06
C ALA A 522 -2.02 -20.91 -21.00
N VAL A 523 -3.10 -21.21 -20.27
CA VAL A 523 -3.16 -22.33 -19.33
C VAL A 523 -2.92 -23.66 -20.06
N ALA A 524 -3.62 -23.90 -21.18
CA ALA A 524 -3.46 -25.11 -21.99
C ALA A 524 -2.01 -25.31 -22.48
N LYS A 525 -1.33 -24.22 -22.83
CA LYS A 525 0.07 -24.24 -23.25
C LYS A 525 1.02 -24.64 -22.11
N ILE A 526 0.81 -24.09 -20.90
CA ILE A 526 1.64 -24.41 -19.72
C ILE A 526 1.40 -25.85 -19.27
N LEU A 527 0.14 -26.25 -19.18
CA LEU A 527 -0.23 -27.62 -18.80
C LEU A 527 0.10 -28.65 -19.88
N LYS A 528 0.61 -28.21 -21.04
CA LYS A 528 0.97 -29.07 -22.18
C LYS A 528 -0.17 -30.03 -22.58
N VAL A 529 -1.42 -29.55 -22.51
CA VAL A 529 -2.63 -30.34 -22.71
C VAL A 529 -2.60 -31.13 -24.01
N ASN A 530 -2.03 -30.57 -25.08
CA ASN A 530 -1.88 -31.18 -26.39
C ASN A 530 -0.64 -32.07 -26.57
N GLN A 531 0.18 -32.21 -25.53
CA GLN A 531 1.37 -33.06 -25.53
C GLN A 531 1.11 -34.23 -24.59
N LYS A 532 1.40 -35.46 -25.04
CA LYS A 532 1.34 -36.67 -24.18
C LYS A 532 2.45 -36.69 -23.13
N SER A 533 2.77 -35.55 -22.56
CA SER A 533 3.78 -35.40 -21.51
C SER A 533 3.14 -35.57 -20.15
N ASP A 534 3.69 -36.47 -19.35
CA ASP A 534 3.27 -36.67 -17.97
C ASP A 534 3.76 -35.58 -17.01
N GLN A 535 4.55 -34.62 -17.50
CA GLN A 535 5.07 -33.52 -16.69
C GLN A 535 4.27 -32.23 -16.99
N PHE A 536 3.62 -31.71 -15.98
CA PHE A 536 3.04 -30.37 -15.97
C PHE A 536 3.62 -29.60 -14.78
N ASP A 537 3.89 -28.34 -14.98
CA ASP A 537 4.43 -27.47 -13.95
C ASP A 537 3.43 -26.35 -13.64
N VAL A 538 2.73 -26.49 -12.52
CA VAL A 538 1.72 -25.54 -12.03
C VAL A 538 2.31 -24.54 -11.04
N SER A 539 3.60 -24.53 -10.85
CA SER A 539 4.29 -23.71 -9.84
C SER A 539 4.37 -22.24 -10.26
N ASN A 540 3.20 -21.59 -10.38
CA ASN A 540 3.07 -20.18 -10.72
C ASN A 540 1.86 -19.57 -10.02
N PHE A 541 2.07 -18.51 -9.23
CA PHE A 541 1.02 -17.87 -8.44
C PHE A 541 -0.13 -17.32 -9.29
N HIS A 542 0.18 -16.64 -10.39
CA HIS A 542 -0.83 -16.04 -11.27
C HIS A 542 -1.66 -17.10 -11.99
N LEU A 543 -1.05 -18.23 -12.35
CA LEU A 543 -1.74 -19.39 -12.92
C LEU A 543 -2.75 -19.96 -11.91
N LEU A 544 -2.37 -20.11 -10.65
CA LEU A 544 -3.27 -20.62 -9.61
C LEU A 544 -4.45 -19.67 -9.39
N CYS A 545 -4.22 -18.37 -9.35
CA CYS A 545 -5.26 -17.36 -9.23
C CYS A 545 -6.23 -17.42 -10.43
N PHE A 546 -5.72 -17.59 -11.64
CA PHE A 546 -6.55 -17.67 -12.84
C PHE A 546 -7.38 -18.97 -12.88
N ILE A 547 -6.80 -20.13 -12.52
CA ILE A 547 -7.52 -21.40 -12.46
C ILE A 547 -8.66 -21.30 -11.43
N ARG A 548 -8.45 -20.65 -10.28
CA ARG A 548 -9.52 -20.43 -9.31
C ARG A 548 -10.66 -19.57 -9.89
N GLN A 549 -10.34 -18.51 -10.63
CA GLN A 549 -11.35 -17.67 -11.30
C GLN A 549 -12.19 -18.46 -12.31
N MET A 550 -11.64 -19.51 -12.93
CA MET A 550 -12.42 -20.40 -13.80
C MET A 550 -13.49 -21.19 -13.05
N SER A 551 -13.42 -21.29 -11.71
CA SER A 551 -14.40 -21.94 -10.82
C SER A 551 -14.74 -23.39 -11.22
N VAL A 552 -13.77 -24.13 -11.74
CA VAL A 552 -13.94 -25.52 -12.21
C VAL A 552 -13.60 -26.52 -11.11
N LEU A 553 -12.62 -26.19 -10.25
CA LEU A 553 -12.13 -27.06 -9.19
C LEU A 553 -12.96 -26.90 -7.90
N SER A 554 -13.14 -27.97 -7.16
CA SER A 554 -13.67 -27.93 -5.82
C SER A 554 -12.61 -27.37 -4.83
N LYS A 555 -13.02 -26.95 -3.65
CA LYS A 555 -12.11 -26.40 -2.62
C LYS A 555 -10.99 -27.37 -2.22
N ASP A 556 -11.28 -28.67 -2.17
CA ASP A 556 -10.28 -29.69 -1.83
C ASP A 556 -9.29 -29.89 -2.98
N GLU A 557 -9.76 -29.82 -4.23
CA GLU A 557 -8.92 -29.89 -5.43
C GLU A 557 -8.05 -28.64 -5.59
N GLU A 558 -8.56 -27.45 -5.26
CA GLU A 558 -7.79 -26.22 -5.22
C GLU A 558 -6.67 -26.29 -4.16
N ALA A 559 -6.98 -26.79 -2.96
CA ALA A 559 -5.98 -26.99 -1.92
C ALA A 559 -4.92 -28.01 -2.36
N LEU A 560 -5.31 -29.07 -3.06
CA LEU A 560 -4.39 -30.05 -3.60
C LEU A 560 -3.51 -29.44 -4.70
N LEU A 561 -4.10 -28.65 -5.61
CA LEU A 561 -3.38 -27.93 -6.66
C LEU A 561 -2.33 -26.99 -6.08
N CYS A 562 -2.68 -26.20 -5.05
CA CYS A 562 -1.75 -25.30 -4.37
C CYS A 562 -0.61 -26.07 -3.68
N ARG A 563 -0.87 -27.24 -3.10
CA ARG A 563 0.19 -28.10 -2.53
C ARG A 563 1.13 -28.62 -3.61
N VAL A 564 0.59 -29.11 -4.74
CA VAL A 564 1.41 -29.54 -5.88
C VAL A 564 2.32 -28.41 -6.38
N ALA A 565 1.77 -27.19 -6.48
CA ALA A 565 2.50 -26.02 -6.96
C ALA A 565 3.64 -25.59 -6.02
N THR A 566 3.49 -25.79 -4.70
CA THR A 566 4.42 -25.28 -3.69
C THR A 566 5.39 -26.33 -3.16
N GLN A 567 4.97 -27.61 -3.09
CA GLN A 567 5.76 -28.70 -2.52
C GLN A 567 6.40 -29.59 -3.57
N HIS A 568 5.90 -29.52 -4.81
CA HIS A 568 6.38 -30.32 -5.96
C HIS A 568 6.33 -31.85 -5.71
N ASP A 569 5.39 -32.30 -4.87
CA ASP A 569 5.23 -33.72 -4.57
C ASP A 569 4.54 -34.44 -5.73
N LEU A 570 5.19 -35.50 -6.24
CA LEU A 570 4.67 -36.32 -7.31
C LEU A 570 3.42 -37.11 -6.91
N ALA A 571 3.30 -37.53 -5.64
CA ALA A 571 2.13 -38.26 -5.18
C ALA A 571 0.87 -37.38 -5.20
N ASP A 572 0.98 -36.15 -4.71
CA ASP A 572 -0.09 -35.14 -4.78
C ASP A 572 -0.45 -34.80 -6.24
N ALA A 573 0.55 -34.72 -7.14
CA ALA A 573 0.33 -34.47 -8.56
C ALA A 573 -0.46 -35.64 -9.24
N PHE A 574 -0.15 -36.89 -8.90
CA PHE A 574 -0.92 -38.04 -9.37
C PHE A 574 -2.36 -38.05 -8.82
N GLN A 575 -2.52 -37.69 -7.54
CA GLN A 575 -3.83 -37.57 -6.92
C GLN A 575 -4.67 -36.49 -7.61
N LEU A 576 -4.11 -35.31 -7.88
CA LEU A 576 -4.79 -34.21 -8.57
C LEU A 576 -5.30 -34.64 -9.96
N ARG A 577 -4.47 -35.34 -10.74
CA ARG A 577 -4.89 -35.86 -12.06
C ARG A 577 -6.05 -36.84 -12.00
N ALA A 578 -6.21 -37.55 -10.91
CA ALA A 578 -7.29 -38.52 -10.73
C ALA A 578 -8.61 -37.85 -10.37
N THR A 579 -8.62 -36.58 -9.99
CA THR A 579 -9.83 -35.85 -9.58
C THR A 579 -10.74 -35.50 -10.76
N GLU A 580 -12.03 -35.32 -10.48
CA GLU A 580 -13.04 -35.02 -11.49
C GLU A 580 -12.90 -33.57 -12.00
N GLY A 581 -12.70 -32.62 -11.10
CA GLY A 581 -12.52 -31.21 -11.45
C GLY A 581 -11.30 -31.01 -12.36
N TRP A 582 -10.17 -31.67 -12.07
CA TRP A 582 -8.98 -31.59 -12.93
C TRP A 582 -9.23 -32.15 -14.32
N ARG A 583 -9.94 -33.26 -14.44
CA ARG A 583 -10.30 -33.84 -15.74
C ARG A 583 -11.23 -32.92 -16.52
N THR A 584 -12.18 -32.29 -15.83
CA THR A 584 -13.09 -31.30 -16.42
C THR A 584 -12.33 -30.09 -16.93
N LEU A 585 -11.41 -29.55 -16.11
CA LEU A 585 -10.51 -28.46 -16.50
C LEU A 585 -9.73 -28.83 -17.77
N HIS A 586 -9.16 -30.03 -17.80
CA HIS A 586 -8.39 -30.52 -18.94
C HIS A 586 -9.26 -30.59 -20.23
N MET A 587 -10.49 -31.11 -20.15
CA MET A 587 -11.43 -31.14 -21.29
C MET A 587 -11.81 -29.74 -21.80
N ILE A 588 -12.01 -28.78 -20.88
CA ILE A 588 -12.28 -27.38 -21.25
C ILE A 588 -11.08 -26.81 -22.01
N LEU A 589 -9.88 -27.04 -21.52
CA LEU A 589 -8.65 -26.53 -22.12
C LEU A 589 -8.35 -27.19 -23.48
N GLU A 590 -8.66 -28.47 -23.68
CA GLU A 590 -8.56 -29.16 -24.96
C GLU A 590 -9.50 -28.53 -25.99
N SER A 591 -10.74 -28.26 -25.60
CA SER A 591 -11.73 -27.65 -26.51
C SER A 591 -11.37 -26.21 -26.91
N THR A 592 -10.71 -25.45 -26.04
CA THR A 592 -10.24 -24.09 -26.35
C THR A 592 -8.98 -24.07 -27.21
N GLY A 593 -8.22 -25.19 -27.23
CA GLY A 593 -7.02 -25.36 -28.07
C GLY A 593 -7.33 -25.77 -29.52
N GLU A 594 -8.53 -26.27 -29.83
CA GLU A 594 -8.95 -26.56 -31.20
C GLU A 594 -9.25 -25.24 -31.92
N ARG A 595 -8.29 -24.77 -32.72
CA ARG A 595 -8.50 -23.64 -33.63
C ARG A 595 -9.63 -24.00 -34.60
N LEU A 596 -10.72 -23.24 -34.55
CA LEU A 596 -11.63 -23.18 -35.68
C LEU A 596 -10.80 -22.95 -36.95
N PRO A 597 -11.01 -23.75 -38.03
CA PRO A 597 -10.24 -23.58 -39.25
C PRO A 597 -10.39 -22.14 -39.72
N LYS A 598 -9.28 -21.46 -39.98
CA LYS A 598 -9.26 -20.12 -40.53
C LYS A 598 -10.15 -20.13 -41.77
N ARG A 599 -11.28 -19.42 -41.76
CA ARG A 599 -12.05 -19.15 -42.97
C ARG A 599 -11.07 -18.60 -44.00
N PRO A 600 -11.10 -19.11 -45.25
CA PRO A 600 -10.26 -18.56 -46.29
C PRO A 600 -10.57 -17.06 -46.40
N ARG A 601 -9.54 -16.26 -46.38
CA ARG A 601 -9.61 -14.80 -46.51
C ARG A 601 -10.19 -14.53 -47.89
N THR A 602 -11.44 -14.14 -47.96
CA THR A 602 -11.99 -13.51 -49.16
C THR A 602 -11.29 -12.15 -49.25
N GLU A 603 -10.47 -12.01 -50.26
CA GLU A 603 -9.92 -10.71 -50.70
C GLU A 603 -11.13 -9.90 -51.15
N ASP A 604 -11.57 -8.95 -50.36
CA ASP A 604 -12.29 -7.73 -50.71
C ASP A 604 -13.06 -7.22 -49.49
N ALA A 605 -12.36 -6.50 -48.62
CA ALA A 605 -12.92 -5.38 -47.84
C ALA A 605 -11.76 -4.50 -47.39
N SER A 606 -11.55 -3.42 -48.11
CA SER A 606 -10.66 -2.32 -47.71
C SER A 606 -11.22 -1.66 -46.45
N PHE A 607 -10.61 -1.97 -45.30
CA PHE A 607 -10.80 -1.17 -44.10
C PHE A 607 -9.93 0.10 -44.23
N PRO A 608 -10.44 1.28 -43.83
CA PRO A 608 -9.66 2.49 -43.84
C PRO A 608 -8.45 2.33 -42.89
N SER A 609 -7.27 2.62 -43.42
CA SER A 609 -6.03 2.67 -42.67
C SER A 609 -6.16 3.64 -41.51
N VAL A 610 -6.07 3.13 -40.28
CA VAL A 610 -5.87 3.97 -39.09
C VAL A 610 -4.51 4.65 -39.28
N ASP A 611 -4.58 5.97 -39.33
CA ASP A 611 -3.40 6.81 -39.50
C ASP A 611 -2.40 6.59 -38.38
N ARG A 612 -1.29 5.94 -38.69
CA ARG A 612 -0.17 5.65 -37.77
C ARG A 612 0.65 6.89 -37.38
N SER A 613 0.21 8.08 -37.78
CA SER A 613 0.95 9.31 -37.52
C SER A 613 1.04 9.72 -36.04
N TYR A 614 0.16 9.19 -35.17
CA TYR A 614 0.19 9.50 -33.75
C TYR A 614 1.24 8.72 -32.92
N LEU A 615 1.82 7.66 -33.47
CA LEU A 615 2.83 6.85 -32.77
C LEU A 615 4.28 7.23 -33.11
N SER A 616 4.48 8.15 -34.08
CA SER A 616 5.84 8.50 -34.56
C SER A 616 6.54 9.63 -33.81
N HIS A 617 5.90 10.23 -32.79
CA HIS A 617 6.49 11.34 -32.02
C HIS A 617 6.93 10.98 -30.59
N HIS A 618 6.90 9.69 -30.20
CA HIS A 618 7.48 9.30 -28.92
C HIS A 618 8.92 8.83 -29.14
N PRO A 619 9.93 9.47 -28.52
CA PRO A 619 11.35 9.16 -28.74
C PRO A 619 11.77 7.74 -28.35
N LEU A 620 10.92 7.00 -27.62
CA LEU A 620 11.23 5.68 -27.07
C LEU A 620 10.98 4.50 -28.03
N MET A 621 10.34 4.71 -29.20
CA MET A 621 10.03 3.60 -30.12
C MET A 621 11.05 3.39 -31.26
N GLN A 622 12.11 4.17 -31.35
CA GLN A 622 13.20 3.92 -32.30
C GLN A 622 14.45 3.44 -31.58
N ARG A 623 14.49 2.20 -31.16
CA ARG A 623 15.75 1.61 -30.74
C ARG A 623 15.92 0.15 -31.11
N ASN A 624 17.01 -0.02 -31.79
CA ASN A 624 17.71 -1.21 -32.24
C ASN A 624 17.79 -2.33 -31.18
N HIS A 625 17.46 -3.51 -31.62
CA HIS A 625 17.76 -4.80 -31.02
C HIS A 625 19.27 -5.11 -30.96
N ASN A 626 20.08 -4.34 -30.27
CA ASN A 626 21.48 -4.70 -29.99
C ASN A 626 21.96 -3.95 -28.74
N SER A 627 21.47 -4.31 -27.59
CA SER A 627 22.20 -4.12 -26.34
C SER A 627 22.04 -5.40 -25.52
N THR A 628 23.15 -6.00 -25.17
CA THR A 628 23.27 -7.11 -24.26
C THR A 628 22.79 -6.64 -22.90
N ASP A 629 21.52 -6.93 -22.58
CA ASP A 629 20.95 -6.69 -21.25
C ASP A 629 21.67 -7.60 -20.25
N GLU A 630 22.59 -7.01 -19.48
CA GLU A 630 23.05 -7.67 -18.26
C GLU A 630 21.88 -7.76 -17.28
N PRO A 631 21.57 -8.93 -16.73
CA PRO A 631 20.47 -9.09 -15.78
C PRO A 631 20.63 -8.15 -14.58
N LEU A 632 19.54 -7.54 -14.14
CA LEU A 632 19.48 -6.65 -12.95
C LEU A 632 20.14 -7.28 -11.71
N ALA A 633 20.10 -8.63 -11.61
CA ALA A 633 20.78 -9.40 -10.57
C ALA A 633 22.28 -9.08 -10.42
N LYS A 634 22.98 -8.82 -11.52
CA LYS A 634 24.40 -8.42 -11.47
C LYS A 634 24.57 -6.96 -11.02
N ARG A 635 23.66 -6.08 -11.40
CA ARG A 635 23.67 -4.66 -10.99
C ARG A 635 23.39 -4.52 -9.49
N PHE A 636 22.42 -5.26 -8.94
CA PHE A 636 22.15 -5.29 -7.51
C PHE A 636 23.26 -5.98 -6.69
N ALA A 637 23.97 -6.95 -7.26
CA ALA A 637 25.12 -7.57 -6.60
C ALA A 637 26.34 -6.62 -6.51
N ALA A 638 26.53 -5.74 -7.50
CA ALA A 638 27.60 -4.74 -7.49
C ALA A 638 27.40 -3.67 -6.40
N VAL A 639 26.16 -3.28 -6.12
CA VAL A 639 25.82 -2.34 -5.04
C VAL A 639 26.20 -2.90 -3.65
N ARG A 640 26.08 -4.22 -3.42
CA ARG A 640 26.52 -4.85 -2.15
C ARG A 640 28.02 -4.73 -1.87
N LEU A 641 28.86 -4.67 -2.90
CA LEU A 641 30.32 -4.59 -2.73
C LEU A 641 30.82 -3.18 -2.37
N ASN A 642 30.04 -2.14 -2.65
CA ASN A 642 30.45 -0.76 -2.34
C ASN A 642 30.01 -0.27 -0.95
N GLU A 643 29.00 -0.89 -0.31
CA GLU A 643 28.58 -0.52 1.06
C GLU A 643 29.60 -0.93 2.15
N HIS A 644 30.64 -1.70 1.83
CA HIS A 644 31.66 -2.19 2.77
C HIS A 644 33.05 -1.57 2.60
N ARG A 645 33.24 -0.53 1.79
CA ARG A 645 34.49 0.20 1.76
C ARG A 645 34.52 1.27 2.85
N PRO A 646 35.48 1.24 3.77
CA PRO A 646 35.70 2.35 4.70
C PRO A 646 36.07 3.62 3.90
N PRO A 647 35.68 4.81 4.35
CA PRO A 647 36.07 6.06 3.71
C PRO A 647 37.61 6.17 3.68
N PRO A 648 38.18 6.77 2.63
CA PRO A 648 39.61 6.99 2.55
C PRO A 648 40.07 7.89 3.72
N PRO A 649 41.28 7.70 4.26
CA PRO A 649 41.81 8.55 5.31
C PRO A 649 41.96 9.98 4.77
N PRO A 650 41.81 11.00 5.64
CA PRO A 650 42.01 12.41 5.27
C PRO A 650 43.46 12.63 4.81
N PRO A 651 43.69 13.57 3.86
CA PRO A 651 45.04 13.90 3.42
C PRO A 651 45.89 14.42 4.62
N PRO A 652 47.20 14.14 4.66
CA PRO A 652 48.07 14.67 5.69
C PRO A 652 48.13 16.20 5.61
N GLU A 653 48.17 16.87 6.78
CA GLU A 653 48.33 18.31 6.93
C GLU A 653 49.60 18.86 6.27
#